data_46c6f771895a595f42752d0c46af7aec
#
_entry.id   46c6f771895a595f42752d0c46af7aec
#
_cell.length_a   1.000
_cell.length_b   1.000
_cell.length_c   1.000
_cell.angle_alpha   90.00
_cell.angle_beta   90.00
_cell.angle_gamma   90.00
#
_symmetry.space_group_name_H-M   'P 1'
#
loop_
_entity.id
_entity.type
_entity.pdbx_description
1 polymer ?
#
loop_
_entity_poly.entity_id
_entity_poly.type
_entity_poly.pdbx_seq_one_letter_code
_entity_poly.pdbx_strand_id
1 'polypeptide(L)'
;MKIKVKVKTLILSSLIVLFCIFGIVPFANIELANYFSSSKPEIAEKLYDYYLRYPIALRKDEALYKSAQSTMNGFTRYNIMMGMQLGEKTLDYTTINNTIDKYKNIIIDYPKSDYYTLAYKGILDSYIYLGDSDNLKKWIDWGKLQDYKKIKDISVLYEGYNYFANREYNKAEELLSTFVLGNNDMDYIYYFLKGYIEFAKEDFNKALEYYDKASEIGWQYRTHFFGSVVPDGRKLWLDELDFNKGKNKIKGRVTADGVGIPFVEIYLQYPNQGYASRGIDFVAITDKDGYYETIGIKEGRYDLGIGIGTAIFFNKAYLTKNVYNLEVSDNVEFDFEFKTPMKVISPKPEELVEGNKFEVKWEEVNEADYYTVRAVAIDDGSSMTVSIRDENGKNKIKGNKAVFNIEMLKNSPTGYSIDDDEIVNPEAIMGYIHGETMIPIIVNAYDKNGNMLRSSVPMTSRYENVPSIKIVGKLTVGEKLIVNKEYEKAVGYYENLLLEDKDNIEALSYLSKLYIFGWGKGTKDVHKAIDCGTKVYNLSGNADVILRVLGQMNSNDYRDNKEIIKELFDIIPNEYRDIYFYWYRGEYYRALGEFEKAREDFLFTDNIFLSDIIYIDLYYGKYERAIDFLRNNNVKFYYMNKGKLIEGIELLSKLPQDDKEYIIFREYLFRILKREGDYNHRKEDFDKVYNSIKNLGIKIILNEIKIDNNW
;
A
#
# COMPACT_ATOMS: atom_id res chain seq x y z
N MET A 1 52.04 -17.13 -46.39
CA MET A 1 51.46 -16.30 -47.48
C MET A 1 51.61 -14.82 -47.08
N LYS A 2 52.52 -14.04 -47.75
CA LYS A 2 52.68 -12.59 -47.47
C LYS A 2 51.64 -11.84 -48.31
N ILE A 3 50.58 -11.35 -47.69
CA ILE A 3 49.61 -10.50 -48.36
C ILE A 3 50.20 -9.09 -48.52
N LYS A 4 50.54 -8.73 -49.74
CA LYS A 4 50.97 -7.34 -50.10
C LYS A 4 49.73 -6.48 -50.25
N VAL A 5 49.34 -5.73 -49.22
CA VAL A 5 48.28 -4.72 -49.28
C VAL A 5 48.89 -3.39 -49.78
N LYS A 6 48.27 -2.78 -50.79
CA LYS A 6 48.67 -1.45 -51.24
C LYS A 6 48.40 -0.43 -50.14
N VAL A 7 49.35 0.44 -49.84
CA VAL A 7 49.25 1.47 -48.81
C VAL A 7 47.97 2.32 -48.94
N LYS A 8 47.56 2.66 -50.17
CA LYS A 8 46.29 3.37 -50.43
C LYS A 8 45.05 2.56 -49.98
N THR A 9 45.05 1.26 -50.15
CA THR A 9 43.95 0.37 -49.75
C THR A 9 43.91 0.26 -48.21
N LEU A 10 45.06 0.23 -47.53
CA LEU A 10 45.15 0.24 -46.08
C LEU A 10 44.61 1.55 -45.48
N ILE A 11 45.04 2.70 -46.05
CA ILE A 11 44.53 4.01 -45.62
C ILE A 11 43.03 4.13 -45.84
N LEU A 12 42.51 3.74 -47.01
CA LEU A 12 41.08 3.77 -47.28
C LEU A 12 40.27 2.85 -46.34
N SER A 13 40.75 1.64 -46.10
CA SER A 13 40.15 0.73 -45.13
C SER A 13 40.13 1.30 -43.75
N SER A 14 41.23 1.91 -43.30
CA SER A 14 41.30 2.59 -41.99
C SER A 14 40.33 3.76 -41.88
N LEU A 15 40.21 4.58 -42.93
CA LEU A 15 39.24 5.67 -43.00
C LEU A 15 37.78 5.17 -42.95
N ILE A 16 37.46 4.08 -43.63
CA ILE A 16 36.13 3.44 -43.60
C ILE A 16 35.86 2.93 -42.17
N VAL A 17 36.81 2.25 -41.57
CA VAL A 17 36.67 1.74 -40.18
C VAL A 17 36.46 2.87 -39.20
N LEU A 18 37.24 3.96 -39.32
CA LEU A 18 37.07 5.16 -38.51
C LEU A 18 35.70 5.79 -38.72
N PHE A 19 35.23 5.90 -39.96
CA PHE A 19 33.90 6.42 -40.27
C PHE A 19 32.79 5.53 -39.69
N CYS A 20 32.94 4.22 -39.75
CA CYS A 20 31.98 3.30 -39.12
C CYS A 20 31.99 3.51 -37.59
N ILE A 21 33.13 3.55 -36.94
CA ILE A 21 33.23 3.64 -35.47
C ILE A 21 32.77 5.02 -34.98
N PHE A 22 33.13 6.10 -35.62
CA PHE A 22 32.84 7.48 -35.15
C PHE A 22 31.64 8.13 -35.82
N GLY A 23 31.09 7.57 -36.88
CA GLY A 23 29.93 8.10 -37.59
C GLY A 23 28.73 7.16 -37.50
N ILE A 24 28.80 5.98 -38.13
CA ILE A 24 27.65 5.08 -38.25
C ILE A 24 27.21 4.50 -36.89
N VAL A 25 28.16 4.02 -36.09
CA VAL A 25 27.82 3.37 -34.81
C VAL A 25 27.18 4.35 -33.81
N PRO A 26 27.73 5.58 -33.59
CA PRO A 26 27.05 6.55 -32.74
C PRO A 26 25.67 6.96 -33.25
N PHE A 27 25.54 7.18 -34.59
CA PHE A 27 24.25 7.52 -35.19
C PHE A 27 23.22 6.40 -34.98
N ALA A 28 23.58 5.18 -35.28
CA ALA A 28 22.68 4.02 -35.06
C ALA A 28 22.30 3.87 -33.59
N ASN A 29 23.23 4.13 -32.67
CA ASN A 29 22.99 4.03 -31.25
C ASN A 29 21.93 5.04 -30.76
N ILE A 30 22.07 6.34 -31.14
CA ILE A 30 21.08 7.33 -30.71
C ILE A 30 19.72 7.12 -31.36
N GLU A 31 19.65 6.64 -32.60
CA GLU A 31 18.38 6.31 -33.25
C GLU A 31 17.70 5.10 -32.60
N LEU A 32 18.45 4.08 -32.21
CA LEU A 32 17.94 2.94 -31.43
C LEU A 32 17.45 3.40 -30.04
N ALA A 33 18.19 4.29 -29.38
CA ALA A 33 17.76 4.86 -28.12
C ALA A 33 16.43 5.60 -28.27
N ASN A 34 16.30 6.44 -29.31
CA ASN A 34 15.05 7.15 -29.63
C ASN A 34 13.89 6.19 -29.92
N TYR A 35 14.15 5.11 -30.66
CA TYR A 35 13.14 4.10 -30.96
C TYR A 35 12.63 3.39 -29.69
N PHE A 36 13.51 3.06 -28.75
CA PHE A 36 13.13 2.38 -27.51
C PHE A 36 12.61 3.31 -26.41
N SER A 37 12.71 4.63 -26.56
CA SER A 37 12.42 5.61 -25.51
C SER A 37 11.00 5.50 -24.94
N SER A 38 10.00 5.11 -25.76
CA SER A 38 8.61 4.94 -25.33
C SER A 38 8.25 3.52 -24.92
N SER A 39 8.88 2.49 -25.55
CA SER A 39 8.51 1.09 -25.34
C SER A 39 9.38 0.36 -24.33
N LYS A 40 10.66 0.73 -24.23
CA LYS A 40 11.67 0.12 -23.34
C LYS A 40 12.61 1.18 -22.76
N PRO A 41 12.13 2.05 -21.87
CA PRO A 41 12.89 3.22 -21.38
C PRO A 41 14.25 2.87 -20.76
N GLU A 42 14.36 1.69 -20.11
CA GLU A 42 15.63 1.24 -19.52
C GLU A 42 16.70 0.92 -20.55
N ILE A 43 16.29 0.35 -21.69
CA ILE A 43 17.20 0.08 -22.79
C ILE A 43 17.60 1.41 -23.44
N ALA A 44 16.64 2.32 -23.60
CA ALA A 44 16.89 3.65 -24.15
C ALA A 44 17.90 4.44 -23.29
N GLU A 45 17.72 4.45 -21.97
CA GLU A 45 18.64 5.13 -21.03
C GLU A 45 20.06 4.61 -21.15
N LYS A 46 20.25 3.27 -21.16
CA LYS A 46 21.56 2.65 -21.35
C LYS A 46 22.19 3.01 -22.69
N LEU A 47 21.40 3.09 -23.74
CA LEU A 47 21.86 3.46 -25.08
C LEU A 47 22.26 4.97 -25.15
N TYR A 48 21.49 5.86 -24.51
CA TYR A 48 21.86 7.28 -24.38
C TYR A 48 23.16 7.44 -23.60
N ASP A 49 23.31 6.79 -22.46
CA ASP A 49 24.51 6.84 -21.65
C ASP A 49 25.72 6.25 -22.38
N TYR A 50 25.52 5.22 -23.21
CA TYR A 50 26.54 4.68 -24.08
C TYR A 50 26.93 5.69 -25.18
N TYR A 51 25.92 6.35 -25.80
CA TYR A 51 26.17 7.40 -26.80
C TYR A 51 26.98 8.56 -26.24
N LEU A 52 26.72 8.98 -25.03
CA LEU A 52 27.45 10.08 -24.36
C LEU A 52 28.94 9.80 -24.15
N ARG A 53 29.35 8.54 -24.17
CA ARG A 53 30.77 8.13 -24.03
C ARG A 53 31.56 8.25 -25.33
N TYR A 54 30.90 8.42 -26.49
CA TYR A 54 31.63 8.58 -27.74
C TYR A 54 32.37 9.90 -27.76
N PRO A 55 33.67 9.94 -28.18
CA PRO A 55 34.48 11.15 -28.24
C PRO A 55 33.88 12.22 -29.15
N ILE A 56 33.31 11.79 -30.29
CA ILE A 56 32.69 12.64 -31.30
C ILE A 56 31.20 12.26 -31.38
N ALA A 57 30.38 12.87 -30.54
CA ALA A 57 28.94 12.71 -30.56
C ALA A 57 28.30 14.06 -30.85
N LEU A 58 27.68 14.20 -32.04
CA LEU A 58 27.14 15.48 -32.54
C LEU A 58 25.83 15.91 -31.85
N ARG A 59 25.09 14.99 -31.24
CA ARG A 59 23.78 15.21 -30.61
C ARG A 59 23.85 14.94 -29.09
N LYS A 60 24.89 15.41 -28.42
CA LYS A 60 25.08 15.18 -26.99
C LYS A 60 24.01 15.88 -26.14
N ASP A 61 23.58 17.05 -26.53
CA ASP A 61 22.50 17.79 -25.90
C ASP A 61 21.18 17.04 -25.94
N GLU A 62 20.84 16.45 -27.09
CA GLU A 62 19.67 15.58 -27.23
C GLU A 62 19.79 14.33 -26.36
N ALA A 63 20.94 13.65 -26.39
CA ALA A 63 21.14 12.44 -25.60
C ALA A 63 21.09 12.73 -24.10
N LEU A 64 21.66 13.84 -23.63
CA LEU A 64 21.58 14.30 -22.24
C LEU A 64 20.13 14.54 -21.83
N TYR A 65 19.38 15.31 -22.65
CA TYR A 65 17.99 15.62 -22.36
C TYR A 65 17.12 14.38 -22.31
N LYS A 66 17.17 13.52 -23.34
CA LYS A 66 16.35 12.34 -23.44
C LYS A 66 16.69 11.27 -22.40
N SER A 67 17.99 11.12 -22.06
CA SER A 67 18.39 10.25 -20.96
C SER A 67 17.81 10.77 -19.63
N ALA A 68 17.94 12.06 -19.35
CA ALA A 68 17.36 12.67 -18.16
C ALA A 68 15.83 12.56 -18.13
N GLN A 69 15.17 12.83 -19.26
CA GLN A 69 13.73 12.71 -19.41
C GLN A 69 13.26 11.27 -19.24
N SER A 70 13.96 10.28 -19.80
CA SER A 70 13.63 8.86 -19.64
C SER A 70 13.68 8.44 -18.17
N THR A 71 14.65 8.94 -17.41
CA THR A 71 14.71 8.74 -15.97
C THR A 71 13.51 9.37 -15.26
N MET A 72 13.11 10.59 -15.63
CA MET A 72 12.02 11.32 -14.98
C MET A 72 10.62 10.91 -15.46
N ASN A 73 10.43 10.47 -16.71
CA ASN A 73 9.12 10.10 -17.27
C ASN A 73 8.54 8.80 -16.68
N GLY A 74 9.36 7.94 -16.11
CA GLY A 74 8.92 6.73 -15.40
C GLY A 74 8.33 7.01 -14.01
N PHE A 75 8.37 8.26 -13.54
CA PHE A 75 8.16 8.62 -12.15
C PHE A 75 7.14 9.72 -12.01
N THR A 76 5.91 9.33 -11.99
CA THR A 76 4.86 10.12 -11.38
C THR A 76 5.16 10.24 -9.88
N ARG A 77 4.76 11.36 -9.26
CA ARG A 77 4.72 11.44 -7.80
C ARG A 77 3.95 10.24 -7.28
N TYR A 78 4.53 9.59 -6.30
CA TYR A 78 3.91 8.42 -5.72
C TYR A 78 2.75 8.85 -4.84
N ASN A 79 1.58 8.30 -5.11
CA ASN A 79 0.41 8.52 -4.30
C ASN A 79 0.32 7.46 -3.20
N ILE A 80 0.47 7.90 -1.96
CA ILE A 80 0.36 7.05 -0.79
C ILE A 80 -1.08 7.13 -0.29
N MET A 81 -2.00 6.46 -0.94
CA MET A 81 -3.35 6.27 -0.41
C MET A 81 -3.55 4.90 0.21
N MET A 82 -2.83 3.90 -0.19
CA MET A 82 -3.18 2.54 0.17
C MET A 82 -1.98 1.65 0.48
N GLY A 83 -1.01 2.03 1.21
CA GLY A 83 0.05 1.07 1.58
C GLY A 83 0.60 0.23 0.42
N MET A 84 0.35 0.67 -0.83
CA MET A 84 0.79 -0.03 -2.03
C MET A 84 2.31 -0.06 -2.03
N GLN A 85 2.85 -1.24 -2.20
CA GLN A 85 4.26 -1.39 -2.52
C GLN A 85 4.55 -0.62 -3.80
N LEU A 86 5.61 0.16 -3.77
CA LEU A 86 6.10 0.88 -4.94
C LEU A 86 6.41 -0.12 -6.05
N GLY A 87 5.96 0.20 -7.26
CA GLY A 87 6.31 -0.54 -8.46
C GLY A 87 7.83 -0.60 -8.68
N GLU A 88 8.26 -1.26 -9.74
CA GLU A 88 9.64 -1.68 -10.01
C GLU A 88 10.73 -0.60 -10.02
N LYS A 89 10.41 0.68 -9.98
CA LYS A 89 11.40 1.77 -10.07
C LYS A 89 11.14 2.86 -9.05
N THR A 90 11.83 2.78 -7.94
CA THR A 90 11.98 3.89 -7.01
C THR A 90 13.26 4.65 -7.33
N LEU A 91 13.16 5.98 -7.49
CA LEU A 91 14.34 6.83 -7.65
C LEU A 91 14.88 7.25 -6.30
N ASP A 92 16.16 7.03 -6.12
CA ASP A 92 16.92 7.60 -5.00
C ASP A 92 17.43 9.01 -5.30
N TYR A 93 17.94 9.67 -4.27
CA TYR A 93 18.57 11.00 -4.41
C TYR A 93 19.71 11.02 -5.42
N THR A 94 20.51 9.96 -5.50
CA THR A 94 21.68 9.88 -6.40
C THR A 94 21.24 9.90 -7.85
N THR A 95 20.22 9.13 -8.18
CA THR A 95 19.65 9.04 -9.53
C THR A 95 19.07 10.38 -9.97
N ILE A 96 18.30 11.05 -9.09
CA ILE A 96 17.74 12.38 -9.41
C ILE A 96 18.83 13.43 -9.54
N ASN A 97 19.85 13.45 -8.67
CA ASN A 97 20.95 14.39 -8.79
C ASN A 97 21.75 14.19 -10.08
N ASN A 98 22.01 12.96 -10.48
CA ASN A 98 22.63 12.65 -11.78
C ASN A 98 21.77 13.17 -12.94
N THR A 99 20.46 13.08 -12.82
CA THR A 99 19.51 13.62 -13.81
C THR A 99 19.57 15.14 -13.88
N ILE A 100 19.59 15.81 -12.72
CA ILE A 100 19.78 17.27 -12.63
C ILE A 100 21.11 17.68 -13.27
N ASP A 101 22.17 16.93 -13.06
CA ASP A 101 23.48 17.23 -13.64
C ASP A 101 23.47 17.06 -15.17
N LYS A 102 22.77 16.08 -15.72
CA LYS A 102 22.54 15.97 -17.17
C LYS A 102 21.85 17.24 -17.73
N TYR A 103 20.80 17.74 -17.06
CA TYR A 103 20.14 18.98 -17.45
C TYR A 103 21.06 20.21 -17.31
N LYS A 104 21.82 20.32 -16.22
CA LYS A 104 22.79 21.42 -16.01
C LYS A 104 23.87 21.45 -17.10
N ASN A 105 24.34 20.28 -17.54
CA ASN A 105 25.31 20.19 -18.62
C ASN A 105 24.76 20.79 -19.93
N ILE A 106 23.46 20.65 -20.20
CA ILE A 106 22.83 21.29 -21.36
C ILE A 106 22.85 22.80 -21.19
N ILE A 107 22.51 23.30 -20.02
CA ILE A 107 22.49 24.74 -19.72
C ILE A 107 23.89 25.37 -19.87
N ILE A 108 24.92 24.65 -19.43
CA ILE A 108 26.31 25.16 -19.41
C ILE A 108 26.98 25.01 -20.77
N ASP A 109 26.90 23.82 -21.36
CA ASP A 109 27.73 23.47 -22.52
C ASP A 109 27.01 23.70 -23.86
N TYR A 110 25.66 23.75 -23.86
CA TYR A 110 24.84 23.81 -25.07
C TYR A 110 23.78 24.94 -25.02
N PRO A 111 24.16 26.22 -24.83
CA PRO A 111 23.21 27.34 -24.63
C PRO A 111 22.36 27.64 -25.89
N LYS A 112 22.69 27.08 -27.05
CA LYS A 112 21.93 27.21 -28.30
C LYS A 112 21.11 25.96 -28.65
N SER A 113 21.08 24.98 -27.77
CA SER A 113 20.32 23.74 -27.97
C SER A 113 18.82 24.00 -27.97
N ASP A 114 18.09 23.25 -28.78
CA ASP A 114 16.63 23.21 -28.76
C ASP A 114 16.11 22.67 -27.43
N TYR A 115 16.93 21.93 -26.69
CA TYR A 115 16.62 21.40 -25.37
C TYR A 115 16.91 22.34 -24.20
N TYR A 116 17.46 23.54 -24.46
CA TYR A 116 17.92 24.48 -23.42
C TYR A 116 16.80 24.87 -22.44
N THR A 117 15.64 25.28 -22.95
CA THR A 117 14.50 25.67 -22.12
C THR A 117 13.87 24.47 -21.42
N LEU A 118 13.83 23.31 -22.09
CA LEU A 118 13.29 22.07 -21.53
C LEU A 118 14.20 21.55 -20.41
N ALA A 119 15.50 21.64 -20.56
CA ALA A 119 16.47 21.29 -19.53
C ALA A 119 16.33 22.19 -18.29
N TYR A 120 16.19 23.52 -18.48
CA TYR A 120 15.95 24.44 -17.38
C TYR A 120 14.68 24.09 -16.60
N LYS A 121 13.58 23.84 -17.31
CA LYS A 121 12.34 23.36 -16.70
C LYS A 121 12.56 22.03 -15.95
N GLY A 122 13.27 21.08 -16.55
CA GLY A 122 13.61 19.79 -15.93
C GLY A 122 14.40 19.92 -14.63
N ILE A 123 15.27 20.92 -14.52
CA ILE A 123 15.98 21.24 -13.26
C ILE A 123 14.99 21.67 -12.17
N LEU A 124 14.08 22.59 -12.49
CA LEU A 124 13.09 23.08 -11.54
C LEU A 124 12.12 21.98 -11.09
N ASP A 125 11.60 21.18 -12.03
CA ASP A 125 10.75 20.02 -11.75
C ASP A 125 11.46 19.03 -10.82
N SER A 126 12.74 18.78 -11.06
CA SER A 126 13.52 17.85 -10.25
C SER A 126 13.72 18.33 -8.81
N TYR A 127 13.95 19.63 -8.58
CA TYR A 127 14.07 20.17 -7.22
C TYR A 127 12.73 20.15 -6.47
N ILE A 128 11.62 20.38 -7.16
CA ILE A 128 10.30 20.21 -6.56
C ILE A 128 10.06 18.74 -6.21
N TYR A 129 10.43 17.82 -7.10
CA TYR A 129 10.35 16.39 -6.85
C TYR A 129 11.17 15.95 -5.61
N LEU A 130 12.34 16.58 -5.41
CA LEU A 130 13.19 16.35 -4.23
C LEU A 130 12.71 17.07 -2.96
N GLY A 131 11.73 17.96 -3.05
CA GLY A 131 11.38 18.84 -1.93
C GLY A 131 12.50 19.84 -1.58
N ASP A 132 13.34 20.18 -2.52
CA ASP A 132 14.51 21.08 -2.31
C ASP A 132 14.14 22.52 -2.68
N SER A 133 13.47 23.20 -1.76
CA SER A 133 13.03 24.59 -1.94
C SER A 133 14.18 25.59 -2.11
N ASP A 134 15.33 25.33 -1.48
CA ASP A 134 16.49 26.23 -1.54
C ASP A 134 17.15 26.23 -2.92
N ASN A 135 17.41 25.05 -3.46
CA ASN A 135 17.98 24.95 -4.81
C ASN A 135 16.96 25.34 -5.89
N LEU A 136 15.67 25.03 -5.69
CA LEU A 136 14.60 25.54 -6.56
C LEU A 136 14.68 27.08 -6.63
N LYS A 137 14.71 27.76 -5.48
CA LYS A 137 14.81 29.23 -5.41
C LYS A 137 16.05 29.78 -6.11
N LYS A 138 17.22 29.16 -5.89
CA LYS A 138 18.49 29.59 -6.57
C LYS A 138 18.35 29.51 -8.10
N TRP A 139 17.74 28.44 -8.62
CA TRP A 139 17.59 28.32 -10.08
C TRP A 139 16.50 29.21 -10.65
N ILE A 140 15.44 29.51 -9.91
CA ILE A 140 14.46 30.53 -10.28
C ILE A 140 15.15 31.90 -10.36
N ASP A 141 15.93 32.29 -9.36
CA ASP A 141 16.64 33.56 -9.35
C ASP A 141 17.70 33.67 -10.49
N TRP A 142 18.41 32.57 -10.77
CA TRP A 142 19.28 32.47 -11.92
C TRP A 142 18.52 32.69 -13.24
N GLY A 143 17.36 32.06 -13.41
CA GLY A 143 16.57 32.17 -14.64
C GLY A 143 16.03 33.59 -14.88
N LYS A 144 15.67 34.33 -13.83
CA LYS A 144 15.24 35.74 -13.92
C LYS A 144 16.33 36.66 -14.45
N LEU A 145 17.59 36.33 -14.25
CA LEU A 145 18.72 37.09 -14.69
C LEU A 145 19.12 36.83 -16.15
N GLN A 146 18.56 35.78 -16.77
CA GLN A 146 18.88 35.44 -18.17
C GLN A 146 18.20 36.42 -19.14
N ASP A 147 18.81 36.70 -20.28
CA ASP A 147 18.20 37.54 -21.32
C ASP A 147 17.15 36.80 -22.16
N TYR A 148 17.05 35.49 -22.03
CA TYR A 148 16.16 34.64 -22.80
C TYR A 148 14.74 34.63 -22.22
N LYS A 149 13.79 35.24 -22.98
CA LYS A 149 12.41 35.45 -22.50
C LYS A 149 11.76 34.19 -21.97
N LYS A 150 11.85 33.05 -22.68
CA LYS A 150 11.21 31.79 -22.24
C LYS A 150 11.72 31.31 -20.88
N ILE A 151 13.01 31.52 -20.57
CA ILE A 151 13.56 31.17 -19.25
C ILE A 151 12.97 32.07 -18.17
N LYS A 152 12.82 33.37 -18.45
CA LYS A 152 12.17 34.30 -17.51
C LYS A 152 10.71 33.92 -17.27
N ASP A 153 9.97 33.60 -18.32
CA ASP A 153 8.56 33.16 -18.21
C ASP A 153 8.41 31.89 -17.37
N ILE A 154 9.28 30.90 -17.59
CA ILE A 154 9.33 29.69 -16.75
C ILE A 154 9.64 30.07 -15.30
N SER A 155 10.60 30.94 -15.05
CA SER A 155 10.97 31.39 -13.70
C SER A 155 9.80 32.07 -12.99
N VAL A 156 9.01 32.88 -13.68
CA VAL A 156 7.81 33.54 -13.14
C VAL A 156 6.78 32.51 -12.69
N LEU A 157 6.52 31.49 -13.51
CA LEU A 157 5.55 30.45 -13.18
C LEU A 157 5.98 29.61 -11.95
N TYR A 158 7.26 29.21 -11.91
CA TYR A 158 7.75 28.39 -10.78
C TYR A 158 7.92 29.20 -9.50
N GLU A 159 8.20 30.50 -9.59
CA GLU A 159 8.17 31.37 -8.42
C GLU A 159 6.72 31.59 -7.93
N GLY A 160 5.79 31.81 -8.86
CA GLY A 160 4.36 31.85 -8.53
C GLY A 160 3.88 30.59 -7.81
N TYR A 161 4.35 29.42 -8.27
CA TYR A 161 4.08 28.15 -7.58
C TYR A 161 4.71 28.09 -6.19
N ASN A 162 5.96 28.54 -6.04
CA ASN A 162 6.64 28.58 -4.75
C ASN A 162 5.91 29.50 -3.75
N TYR A 163 5.43 30.67 -4.22
CA TYR A 163 4.60 31.54 -3.39
C TYR A 163 3.26 30.88 -3.04
N PHE A 164 2.61 30.20 -3.99
CA PHE A 164 1.39 29.45 -3.74
C PHE A 164 1.59 28.38 -2.67
N ALA A 165 2.63 27.55 -2.78
CA ALA A 165 2.96 26.51 -1.81
C ALA A 165 3.17 27.09 -0.40
N ASN A 166 3.76 28.28 -0.29
CA ASN A 166 3.97 28.99 0.98
C ASN A 166 2.75 29.84 1.42
N ARG A 167 1.58 29.69 0.76
CA ARG A 167 0.34 30.42 1.03
C ARG A 167 0.44 31.93 0.88
N GLU A 168 1.43 32.41 0.14
CA GLU A 168 1.63 33.82 -0.21
C GLU A 168 0.81 34.18 -1.46
N TYR A 169 -0.50 33.90 -1.45
CA TYR A 169 -1.37 33.95 -2.63
C TYR A 169 -1.38 35.30 -3.33
N ASN A 170 -1.36 36.40 -2.59
CA ASN A 170 -1.33 37.75 -3.17
C ASN A 170 -0.04 38.00 -3.95
N LYS A 171 1.11 37.55 -3.42
CA LYS A 171 2.38 37.68 -4.15
C LYS A 171 2.42 36.80 -5.39
N ALA A 172 1.88 35.58 -5.30
CA ALA A 172 1.73 34.70 -6.46
C ALA A 172 0.87 35.35 -7.55
N GLU A 173 -0.23 35.98 -7.20
CA GLU A 173 -1.10 36.68 -8.15
C GLU A 173 -0.44 37.89 -8.79
N GLU A 174 0.16 38.75 -7.99
CA GLU A 174 0.90 39.93 -8.47
C GLU A 174 1.97 39.52 -9.48
N LEU A 175 2.77 38.49 -9.13
CA LEU A 175 3.80 37.96 -10.01
C LEU A 175 3.22 37.39 -11.31
N LEU A 176 2.19 36.54 -11.21
CA LEU A 176 1.55 35.92 -12.37
C LEU A 176 0.87 36.95 -13.29
N SER A 177 0.48 38.14 -12.78
CA SER A 177 -0.08 39.21 -13.62
C SER A 177 0.95 39.74 -14.63
N THR A 178 2.24 39.51 -14.42
CA THR A 178 3.32 39.89 -15.35
C THR A 178 3.56 38.85 -16.45
N PHE A 179 2.94 37.68 -16.35
CA PHE A 179 3.10 36.61 -17.34
C PHE A 179 2.36 36.92 -18.63
N VAL A 180 3.01 36.66 -19.76
CA VAL A 180 2.46 36.91 -21.10
C VAL A 180 2.04 35.57 -21.74
N LEU A 181 0.76 35.42 -21.97
CA LEU A 181 0.17 34.25 -22.64
C LEU A 181 0.64 34.18 -24.12
N GLY A 182 0.63 32.98 -24.67
CA GLY A 182 0.96 32.71 -26.07
C GLY A 182 1.85 31.47 -26.30
N ASN A 183 2.01 30.61 -25.28
CA ASN A 183 2.72 29.34 -25.40
C ASN A 183 1.92 28.27 -24.66
N ASN A 184 1.29 27.36 -25.38
CA ASN A 184 0.35 26.38 -24.83
C ASN A 184 0.85 25.65 -23.58
N ASP A 185 2.13 25.25 -23.52
CA ASP A 185 2.68 24.56 -22.34
C ASP A 185 2.67 25.46 -21.10
N MET A 186 3.09 26.70 -21.28
CA MET A 186 3.20 27.68 -20.20
C MET A 186 1.81 28.22 -19.84
N ASP A 187 0.96 28.42 -20.83
CA ASP A 187 -0.42 28.90 -20.66
C ASP A 187 -1.24 27.87 -19.86
N TYR A 188 -1.05 26.58 -20.13
CA TYR A 188 -1.66 25.50 -19.33
C TYR A 188 -1.27 25.60 -17.86
N ILE A 189 0.05 25.69 -17.57
CA ILE A 189 0.57 25.82 -16.21
C ILE A 189 0.04 27.09 -15.54
N TYR A 190 0.04 28.20 -16.26
CA TYR A 190 -0.48 29.48 -15.77
C TYR A 190 -1.95 29.39 -15.33
N TYR A 191 -2.83 28.90 -16.19
CA TYR A 191 -4.25 28.78 -15.86
C TYR A 191 -4.49 27.79 -14.74
N PHE A 192 -3.77 26.69 -14.73
CA PHE A 192 -3.89 25.70 -13.68
C PHE A 192 -3.48 26.27 -12.31
N LEU A 193 -2.36 26.98 -12.26
CA LEU A 193 -1.89 27.67 -11.05
C LEU A 193 -2.83 28.79 -10.60
N LYS A 194 -3.38 29.57 -11.53
CA LYS A 194 -4.40 30.56 -11.22
C LYS A 194 -5.67 29.90 -10.63
N GLY A 195 -6.10 28.78 -11.18
CA GLY A 195 -7.21 28.00 -10.63
C GLY A 195 -6.94 27.54 -9.19
N TYR A 196 -5.74 27.06 -8.88
CA TYR A 196 -5.36 26.69 -7.51
C TYR A 196 -5.33 27.89 -6.56
N ILE A 197 -4.84 29.03 -7.00
CA ILE A 197 -4.79 30.24 -6.16
C ILE A 197 -6.21 30.71 -5.83
N GLU A 198 -7.10 30.77 -6.82
CA GLU A 198 -8.50 31.17 -6.59
C GLU A 198 -9.24 30.15 -5.72
N PHE A 199 -8.98 28.84 -5.92
CA PHE A 199 -9.52 27.81 -5.05
C PHE A 199 -9.06 28.01 -3.59
N ALA A 200 -7.77 28.27 -3.37
CA ALA A 200 -7.21 28.52 -2.04
C ALA A 200 -7.75 29.81 -1.38
N LYS A 201 -8.24 30.75 -2.18
CA LYS A 201 -8.93 31.97 -1.73
C LYS A 201 -10.43 31.79 -1.55
N GLU A 202 -10.95 30.59 -1.74
CA GLU A 202 -12.37 30.24 -1.67
C GLU A 202 -13.24 30.90 -2.78
N ASP A 203 -12.62 31.42 -3.87
CA ASP A 203 -13.34 31.86 -5.06
C ASP A 203 -13.47 30.70 -6.06
N PHE A 204 -14.38 29.79 -5.74
CA PHE A 204 -14.57 28.56 -6.50
C PHE A 204 -15.07 28.81 -7.93
N ASN A 205 -15.84 29.87 -8.17
CA ASN A 205 -16.32 30.21 -9.52
C ASN A 205 -15.16 30.60 -10.42
N LYS A 206 -14.26 31.45 -9.95
CA LYS A 206 -13.05 31.80 -10.71
C LYS A 206 -12.11 30.62 -10.86
N ALA A 207 -11.98 29.78 -9.83
CA ALA A 207 -11.20 28.56 -9.93
C ALA A 207 -11.68 27.68 -11.09
N LEU A 208 -12.98 27.47 -11.20
CA LEU A 208 -13.61 26.72 -12.31
C LEU A 208 -13.31 27.38 -13.68
N GLU A 209 -13.46 28.71 -13.81
CA GLU A 209 -13.15 29.41 -15.05
C GLU A 209 -11.68 29.18 -15.51
N TYR A 210 -10.75 29.17 -14.58
CA TYR A 210 -9.34 28.91 -14.90
C TYR A 210 -9.07 27.45 -15.23
N TYR A 211 -9.72 26.50 -14.54
CA TYR A 211 -9.61 25.10 -14.88
C TYR A 211 -10.23 24.77 -16.25
N ASP A 212 -11.34 25.41 -16.62
CA ASP A 212 -11.92 25.31 -17.96
C ASP A 212 -10.93 25.80 -19.04
N LYS A 213 -10.28 26.95 -18.84
CA LYS A 213 -9.26 27.44 -19.76
C LYS A 213 -8.05 26.53 -19.86
N ALA A 214 -7.61 25.92 -18.76
CA ALA A 214 -6.53 24.92 -18.79
C ALA A 214 -6.97 23.67 -19.57
N SER A 215 -8.20 23.22 -19.38
CA SER A 215 -8.76 22.05 -20.08
C SER A 215 -8.88 22.30 -21.59
N GLU A 216 -9.29 23.49 -22.02
CA GLU A 216 -9.35 23.87 -23.44
C GLU A 216 -7.99 23.80 -24.15
N ILE A 217 -6.89 24.11 -23.46
CA ILE A 217 -5.53 23.99 -24.01
C ILE A 217 -5.16 22.51 -24.21
N GLY A 218 -5.63 21.64 -23.35
CA GLY A 218 -5.48 20.21 -23.47
C GLY A 218 -4.54 19.57 -22.47
N TRP A 219 -4.92 18.43 -21.98
CA TRP A 219 -4.21 17.66 -20.96
C TRP A 219 -2.82 17.18 -21.37
N GLN A 220 -2.52 17.09 -22.66
CA GLN A 220 -1.20 16.71 -23.19
C GLN A 220 -0.08 17.67 -22.78
N TYR A 221 -0.43 18.92 -22.38
CA TYR A 221 0.53 19.92 -21.91
C TYR A 221 0.77 19.86 -20.41
N ARG A 222 0.07 19.00 -19.69
CA ARG A 222 0.34 18.78 -18.27
C ARG A 222 1.80 18.36 -18.07
N THR A 223 2.44 18.92 -17.04
CA THR A 223 3.79 18.52 -16.65
C THR A 223 3.70 17.47 -15.57
N HIS A 224 4.79 16.69 -15.37
CA HIS A 224 4.83 15.72 -14.27
C HIS A 224 4.59 16.35 -12.89
N PHE A 225 4.88 17.61 -12.79
CA PHE A 225 4.74 18.41 -11.58
C PHE A 225 3.29 18.81 -11.28
N PHE A 226 2.53 19.19 -12.33
CA PHE A 226 1.10 19.45 -12.23
C PHE A 226 0.26 18.26 -12.68
N GLY A 227 0.88 17.10 -12.85
CA GLY A 227 0.37 16.04 -13.69
C GLY A 227 -0.56 15.04 -13.03
N SER A 228 -0.74 15.10 -11.72
CA SER A 228 -1.61 14.18 -11.02
C SER A 228 -3.10 14.53 -11.12
N VAL A 229 -3.42 15.77 -11.46
CA VAL A 229 -4.80 16.27 -11.54
C VAL A 229 -5.14 16.74 -12.94
N VAL A 230 -6.21 16.18 -13.49
CA VAL A 230 -6.80 16.63 -14.75
C VAL A 230 -7.79 17.76 -14.43
N PRO A 231 -7.76 18.92 -15.13
CA PRO A 231 -8.70 20.03 -14.89
C PRO A 231 -10.17 19.58 -14.88
N ASP A 232 -10.53 18.65 -15.78
CA ASP A 232 -11.88 18.10 -15.84
C ASP A 232 -12.26 17.31 -14.58
N GLY A 233 -11.34 16.56 -13.99
CA GLY A 233 -11.55 15.90 -12.71
C GLY A 233 -11.77 16.90 -11.58
N ARG A 234 -11.02 18.02 -11.59
CA ARG A 234 -11.17 19.10 -10.61
C ARG A 234 -12.53 19.78 -10.70
N LYS A 235 -13.00 20.03 -11.92
CA LYS A 235 -14.32 20.55 -12.16
C LYS A 235 -15.41 19.62 -11.64
N LEU A 236 -15.35 18.34 -11.97
CA LEU A 236 -16.27 17.32 -11.45
C LEU A 236 -16.27 17.30 -9.93
N TRP A 237 -15.11 17.39 -9.30
CA TRP A 237 -14.96 17.38 -7.86
C TRP A 237 -15.60 18.62 -7.21
N LEU A 238 -15.40 19.81 -7.78
CA LEU A 238 -16.06 21.04 -7.31
C LEU A 238 -17.58 20.99 -7.48
N ASP A 239 -18.06 20.46 -8.61
CA ASP A 239 -19.49 20.31 -8.87
C ASP A 239 -20.15 19.26 -7.96
N GLU A 240 -19.53 18.10 -7.80
CA GLU A 240 -20.10 17.00 -7.01
C GLU A 240 -19.99 17.23 -5.51
N LEU A 241 -18.88 17.79 -5.03
CA LEU A 241 -18.65 18.04 -3.62
C LEU A 241 -19.36 19.29 -3.12
N ASP A 242 -19.87 20.12 -4.03
CA ASP A 242 -20.54 21.37 -3.66
C ASP A 242 -19.71 22.16 -2.63
N PHE A 243 -18.46 22.44 -2.97
CA PHE A 243 -17.45 23.06 -2.08
C PHE A 243 -17.92 24.36 -1.45
N ASN A 244 -18.81 25.08 -2.13
CA ASN A 244 -19.41 26.32 -1.62
C ASN A 244 -20.14 26.15 -0.28
N LYS A 245 -20.38 24.91 0.16
CA LYS A 245 -21.12 24.61 1.39
C LYS A 245 -20.26 23.97 2.48
N GLY A 246 -19.03 23.53 2.17
CA GLY A 246 -18.11 22.98 3.17
C GLY A 246 -17.44 24.07 3.99
N LYS A 247 -17.36 23.89 5.30
CA LYS A 247 -16.75 24.86 6.22
C LYS A 247 -15.52 24.30 6.94
N ASN A 248 -15.35 22.99 6.87
CA ASN A 248 -14.29 22.30 7.62
C ASN A 248 -12.97 22.35 6.87
N LYS A 249 -11.89 22.15 7.61
CA LYS A 249 -10.52 22.11 7.14
C LYS A 249 -9.84 20.85 7.65
N ILE A 250 -8.97 20.28 6.84
CA ILE A 250 -8.00 19.30 7.29
C ILE A 250 -6.63 19.97 7.20
N LYS A 251 -5.93 20.07 8.31
CA LYS A 251 -4.60 20.66 8.40
C LYS A 251 -3.64 19.69 9.05
N GLY A 252 -2.38 19.84 8.79
CA GLY A 252 -1.34 19.01 9.39
C GLY A 252 0.02 19.28 8.80
N ARG A 253 0.93 18.36 9.05
CA ARG A 253 2.30 18.45 8.64
C ARG A 253 2.78 17.14 8.01
N VAL A 254 3.59 17.24 6.95
CA VAL A 254 4.29 16.11 6.36
C VAL A 254 5.77 16.23 6.73
N THR A 255 6.31 15.20 7.39
CA THR A 255 7.70 15.23 7.91
C THR A 255 8.48 13.97 7.58
N ALA A 256 9.80 14.12 7.41
CA ALA A 256 10.76 13.03 7.44
C ALA A 256 11.78 13.27 8.55
N ASP A 257 11.84 12.36 9.52
CA ASP A 257 12.65 12.50 10.75
C ASP A 257 12.42 13.85 11.46
N GLY A 258 11.17 14.32 11.49
CA GLY A 258 10.78 15.59 12.10
C GLY A 258 11.03 16.84 11.25
N VAL A 259 11.71 16.72 10.11
CA VAL A 259 11.94 17.81 9.16
C VAL A 259 10.77 17.89 8.19
N GLY A 260 10.19 19.09 8.05
CA GLY A 260 9.08 19.31 7.11
C GLY A 260 9.47 19.06 5.67
N ILE A 261 8.56 18.50 4.89
CA ILE A 261 8.76 18.20 3.47
C ILE A 261 7.92 19.16 2.63
N PRO A 262 8.52 20.07 1.86
CA PRO A 262 7.78 20.97 0.99
C PRO A 262 7.27 20.30 -0.28
N PHE A 263 6.29 20.92 -0.92
CA PHE A 263 5.72 20.54 -2.21
C PHE A 263 5.05 19.15 -2.23
N VAL A 264 4.68 18.60 -1.07
CA VAL A 264 3.87 17.37 -1.00
C VAL A 264 2.42 17.73 -1.32
N GLU A 265 1.85 17.03 -2.28
CA GLU A 265 0.45 17.17 -2.66
C GLU A 265 -0.43 16.37 -1.70
N ILE A 266 -1.52 16.95 -1.25
CA ILE A 266 -2.52 16.32 -0.42
C ILE A 266 -3.74 16.00 -1.26
N TYR A 267 -4.20 14.75 -1.20
CA TYR A 267 -5.34 14.25 -1.96
C TYR A 267 -6.48 13.87 -1.04
N LEU A 268 -7.69 14.16 -1.47
CA LEU A 268 -8.91 13.67 -0.84
C LEU A 268 -9.76 12.91 -1.84
N GLN A 269 -10.37 11.82 -1.40
CA GLN A 269 -11.43 11.16 -2.16
C GLN A 269 -12.50 10.63 -1.22
N TYR A 270 -13.70 10.42 -1.74
CA TYR A 270 -14.72 9.70 -1.00
C TYR A 270 -14.37 8.22 -0.86
N PRO A 271 -14.63 7.61 0.31
CA PRO A 271 -14.48 6.19 0.49
C PRO A 271 -15.30 5.41 -0.56
N ASN A 272 -14.80 4.26 -1.00
CA ASN A 272 -15.48 3.32 -1.92
C ASN A 272 -15.66 3.79 -3.38
N GLN A 273 -15.02 4.85 -3.78
CA GLN A 273 -14.90 5.11 -5.20
C GLN A 273 -13.68 4.36 -5.71
N GLY A 274 -13.91 3.16 -6.28
CA GLY A 274 -12.84 2.29 -6.77
C GLY A 274 -11.84 3.05 -7.64
N TYR A 275 -10.58 2.59 -7.65
CA TYR A 275 -9.42 3.20 -8.32
C TYR A 275 -9.62 3.64 -9.76
N ALA A 276 -10.58 3.04 -10.47
CA ALA A 276 -10.76 3.23 -11.90
C ALA A 276 -11.78 4.30 -12.28
N SER A 277 -12.57 4.83 -11.35
CA SER A 277 -13.74 5.59 -11.75
C SER A 277 -13.68 7.11 -11.54
N ARG A 278 -12.81 7.61 -10.63
CA ARG A 278 -12.69 9.06 -10.42
C ARG A 278 -11.29 9.41 -9.98
N GLY A 279 -10.70 10.40 -10.62
CA GLY A 279 -9.36 10.87 -10.33
C GLY A 279 -9.19 11.24 -8.85
N ILE A 280 -8.02 10.95 -8.31
CA ILE A 280 -7.61 11.41 -7.00
C ILE A 280 -7.39 12.92 -7.11
N ASP A 281 -8.11 13.71 -6.32
CA ASP A 281 -8.05 15.16 -6.43
C ASP A 281 -7.10 15.77 -5.40
N PHE A 282 -6.16 16.52 -5.93
CA PHE A 282 -5.26 17.36 -5.18
C PHE A 282 -6.04 18.50 -4.51
N VAL A 283 -5.90 18.66 -3.22
CA VAL A 283 -6.66 19.65 -2.44
C VAL A 283 -5.79 20.65 -1.68
N ALA A 284 -4.53 20.30 -1.42
CA ALA A 284 -3.57 21.18 -0.77
C ALA A 284 -2.15 20.77 -1.12
N ILE A 285 -1.18 21.65 -0.83
CA ILE A 285 0.25 21.40 -0.93
C ILE A 285 0.94 21.85 0.35
N THR A 286 2.02 21.16 0.71
CA THR A 286 2.84 21.55 1.85
C THR A 286 3.73 22.75 1.54
N ASP A 287 3.83 23.66 2.51
CA ASP A 287 4.79 24.77 2.49
C ASP A 287 6.23 24.30 2.77
N LYS A 288 7.18 25.24 2.81
CA LYS A 288 8.60 24.97 3.05
C LYS A 288 8.88 24.25 4.37
N ASP A 289 7.98 24.35 5.36
CA ASP A 289 8.08 23.71 6.68
C ASP A 289 7.24 22.44 6.80
N GLY A 290 6.64 22.01 5.68
CA GLY A 290 5.85 20.78 5.56
C GLY A 290 4.39 20.93 6.00
N TYR A 291 3.91 22.12 6.39
CA TYR A 291 2.51 22.33 6.78
C TYR A 291 1.57 22.39 5.58
N TYR A 292 0.37 21.85 5.73
CA TYR A 292 -0.71 21.96 4.76
C TYR A 292 -2.04 22.31 5.41
N GLU A 293 -2.95 22.86 4.64
CA GLU A 293 -4.32 23.13 5.02
C GLU A 293 -5.22 22.98 3.80
N THR A 294 -6.25 22.16 3.92
CA THR A 294 -7.34 22.06 2.95
C THR A 294 -8.44 23.03 3.33
N ILE A 295 -9.32 23.37 2.39
CA ILE A 295 -10.46 24.26 2.62
C ILE A 295 -11.72 23.68 2.00
N GLY A 296 -12.88 24.16 2.45
CA GLY A 296 -14.17 23.85 1.82
C GLY A 296 -14.61 22.41 1.97
N ILE A 297 -14.18 21.70 3.01
CA ILE A 297 -14.52 20.29 3.22
C ILE A 297 -15.87 20.19 3.92
N LYS A 298 -16.81 19.44 3.32
CA LYS A 298 -18.08 19.11 3.97
C LYS A 298 -17.89 18.10 5.09
N GLU A 299 -18.86 18.07 6.01
CA GLU A 299 -18.97 16.94 6.91
C GLU A 299 -19.10 15.64 6.13
N GLY A 300 -18.32 14.63 6.51
CA GLY A 300 -18.32 13.37 5.83
C GLY A 300 -17.07 12.54 6.13
N ARG A 301 -16.92 11.48 5.37
CA ARG A 301 -15.73 10.61 5.43
C ARG A 301 -14.93 10.74 4.17
N TYR A 302 -13.64 10.73 4.33
CA TYR A 302 -12.70 10.91 3.24
C TYR A 302 -11.52 9.97 3.39
N ASP A 303 -11.01 9.50 2.28
CA ASP A 303 -9.68 8.90 2.22
C ASP A 303 -8.68 10.01 1.91
N LEU A 304 -7.68 10.13 2.78
CA LEU A 304 -6.63 11.15 2.68
C LEU A 304 -5.34 10.52 2.19
N GLY A 305 -4.75 11.07 1.15
CA GLY A 305 -3.50 10.59 0.60
C GLY A 305 -2.51 11.71 0.33
N ILE A 306 -1.27 11.34 -0.02
CA ILE A 306 -0.23 12.29 -0.39
C ILE A 306 0.46 11.90 -1.70
N GLY A 307 0.81 12.91 -2.49
CA GLY A 307 1.69 12.78 -3.65
C GLY A 307 3.07 13.33 -3.31
N ILE A 308 4.06 12.44 -3.28
CA ILE A 308 5.41 12.77 -2.83
C ILE A 308 6.45 12.14 -3.76
N GLY A 309 7.57 12.83 -3.98
CA GLY A 309 8.69 12.29 -4.74
C GLY A 309 9.31 11.06 -4.04
N THR A 310 9.51 9.97 -4.77
CA THR A 310 10.04 8.72 -4.18
C THR A 310 11.40 8.90 -3.52
N ALA A 311 12.26 9.78 -4.03
CA ALA A 311 13.56 10.06 -3.44
C ALA A 311 13.48 10.55 -1.99
N ILE A 312 12.42 11.28 -1.63
CA ILE A 312 12.27 11.88 -0.29
C ILE A 312 12.09 10.79 0.77
N PHE A 313 11.32 9.76 0.48
CA PHE A 313 11.05 8.65 1.42
C PHE A 313 11.79 7.37 1.05
N PHE A 314 12.67 7.41 0.05
CA PHE A 314 13.59 6.31 -0.21
C PHE A 314 14.37 5.99 1.06
N ASN A 315 14.40 4.74 1.49
CA ASN A 315 14.96 4.32 2.77
C ASN A 315 14.28 4.92 4.03
N LYS A 316 13.04 5.39 3.94
CA LYS A 316 12.24 5.78 5.10
C LYS A 316 11.09 4.83 5.33
N ALA A 317 10.77 4.58 6.60
CA ALA A 317 9.56 3.87 6.99
C ALA A 317 8.40 4.86 7.14
N TYR A 318 7.23 4.49 6.65
CA TYR A 318 6.00 5.25 6.81
C TYR A 318 5.29 4.82 8.10
N LEU A 319 5.06 5.75 8.99
CA LEU A 319 4.52 5.47 10.32
C LEU A 319 3.06 5.89 10.51
N THR A 320 2.55 6.76 9.65
CA THR A 320 1.17 7.26 9.79
C THR A 320 0.16 6.13 9.56
N LYS A 321 -0.76 5.99 10.50
CA LYS A 321 -1.85 5.01 10.43
C LYS A 321 -3.13 5.69 9.93
N ASN A 322 -3.96 4.91 9.19
CA ASN A 322 -5.37 5.24 8.93
C ASN A 322 -5.62 6.54 8.15
N VAL A 323 -5.19 6.55 6.91
CA VAL A 323 -5.59 7.56 5.90
C VAL A 323 -6.98 7.31 5.32
N TYR A 324 -7.60 6.18 5.69
CA TYR A 324 -8.93 5.78 5.19
C TYR A 324 -10.03 6.20 6.14
N ASN A 325 -11.16 6.57 5.59
CA ASN A 325 -12.38 6.92 6.33
C ASN A 325 -12.14 7.99 7.43
N LEU A 326 -11.30 8.98 7.13
CA LEU A 326 -11.11 10.12 8.01
C LEU A 326 -12.45 10.83 8.18
N GLU A 327 -12.98 10.85 9.38
CA GLU A 327 -14.25 11.52 9.69
C GLU A 327 -14.00 13.02 9.87
N VAL A 328 -14.69 13.82 9.08
CA VAL A 328 -14.64 15.27 9.11
C VAL A 328 -16.02 15.78 9.55
N SER A 329 -16.20 15.94 10.85
CA SER A 329 -17.38 16.57 11.46
C SER A 329 -17.09 18.01 11.90
N ASP A 330 -15.80 18.37 12.01
CA ASP A 330 -15.26 19.68 12.33
C ASP A 330 -13.86 19.77 11.68
N ASN A 331 -13.08 20.80 12.02
CA ASN A 331 -11.69 20.89 11.60
C ASN A 331 -10.87 19.71 12.16
N VAL A 332 -10.11 19.08 11.28
CA VAL A 332 -9.30 17.90 11.60
C VAL A 332 -7.82 18.24 11.51
N GLU A 333 -7.01 17.73 12.45
CA GLU A 333 -5.57 17.75 12.36
C GLU A 333 -5.04 16.35 12.04
N PHE A 334 -4.20 16.24 11.00
CA PHE A 334 -3.68 14.96 10.54
C PHE A 334 -2.25 15.11 9.99
N ASP A 335 -1.29 14.41 10.62
CA ASP A 335 0.11 14.46 10.24
C ASP A 335 0.55 13.21 9.49
N PHE A 336 1.44 13.40 8.51
CA PHE A 336 2.13 12.31 7.80
C PHE A 336 3.59 12.27 8.25
N GLU A 337 4.03 11.12 8.74
CA GLU A 337 5.37 10.97 9.29
C GLU A 337 6.15 9.84 8.62
N PHE A 338 7.36 10.19 8.16
CA PHE A 338 8.36 9.25 7.67
C PHE A 338 9.55 9.26 8.62
N LYS A 339 10.09 8.08 8.93
CA LYS A 339 11.27 7.97 9.81
C LYS A 339 12.31 7.05 9.20
N THR A 340 13.57 7.29 9.53
CA THR A 340 14.65 6.36 9.25
C THR A 340 14.34 5.03 9.92
N PRO A 341 14.41 3.89 9.19
CA PRO A 341 14.15 2.58 9.75
C PRO A 341 15.08 2.26 10.92
N MET A 342 14.56 1.56 11.92
CA MET A 342 15.38 1.01 12.99
C MET A 342 16.29 -0.11 12.45
N LYS A 343 17.47 -0.25 13.04
CA LYS A 343 18.44 -1.23 12.60
C LYS A 343 18.16 -2.59 13.23
N VAL A 344 18.04 -3.62 12.42
CA VAL A 344 18.14 -5.01 12.85
C VAL A 344 19.63 -5.40 12.85
N ILE A 345 20.09 -5.94 13.98
CA ILE A 345 21.49 -6.31 14.19
C ILE A 345 21.73 -7.73 13.69
N SER A 346 20.78 -8.64 13.96
CA SER A 346 20.70 -10.02 13.50
C SER A 346 19.22 -10.37 13.25
N PRO A 347 18.86 -11.12 12.19
CA PRO A 347 19.77 -11.64 11.16
C PRO A 347 20.31 -10.55 10.23
N LYS A 348 21.39 -10.88 9.53
CA LYS A 348 21.86 -10.13 8.34
C LYS A 348 21.02 -10.52 7.13
N PRO A 349 21.06 -9.76 6.02
CA PRO A 349 20.44 -10.22 4.78
C PRO A 349 20.96 -11.61 4.39
N GLU A 350 20.02 -12.52 4.10
CA GLU A 350 20.26 -13.90 3.69
C GLU A 350 21.07 -14.74 4.69
N GLU A 351 20.95 -14.47 5.99
CA GLU A 351 21.65 -15.22 7.02
C GLU A 351 21.20 -16.68 7.04
N LEU A 352 22.17 -17.59 6.96
CA LEU A 352 21.90 -19.03 6.98
C LEU A 352 21.58 -19.49 8.41
N VAL A 353 20.45 -20.13 8.58
CA VAL A 353 20.03 -20.69 9.86
C VAL A 353 20.16 -22.21 9.83
N GLU A 354 21.05 -22.73 10.69
CA GLU A 354 21.22 -24.16 10.92
C GLU A 354 20.48 -24.56 12.20
N GLY A 355 19.69 -25.63 12.14
CA GLY A 355 18.93 -26.13 13.28
C GLY A 355 17.52 -25.51 13.39
N ASN A 356 16.92 -25.57 14.59
CA ASN A 356 15.50 -25.32 14.79
C ASN A 356 15.17 -23.94 15.37
N LYS A 357 16.17 -23.09 15.63
CA LYS A 357 15.96 -21.75 16.24
C LYS A 357 16.85 -20.70 15.59
N PHE A 358 16.38 -19.46 15.60
CA PHE A 358 17.13 -18.27 15.20
C PHE A 358 16.86 -17.11 16.16
N GLU A 359 17.87 -16.24 16.33
CA GLU A 359 17.76 -15.03 17.15
C GLU A 359 17.56 -13.82 16.27
N VAL A 360 16.61 -12.97 16.63
CA VAL A 360 16.44 -11.62 16.07
C VAL A 360 16.86 -10.61 17.11
N LYS A 361 17.78 -9.72 16.75
CA LYS A 361 18.28 -8.64 17.61
C LYS A 361 18.24 -7.31 16.87
N TRP A 362 17.81 -6.26 17.56
CA TRP A 362 17.62 -4.91 17.00
C TRP A 362 18.12 -3.82 17.91
N GLU A 363 18.21 -2.58 17.43
CA GLU A 363 18.49 -1.42 18.24
C GLU A 363 17.27 -1.05 19.11
N GLU A 364 17.54 -0.60 20.32
CA GLU A 364 16.46 -0.09 21.18
C GLU A 364 15.91 1.21 20.63
N VAL A 365 14.59 1.35 20.70
CA VAL A 365 13.87 2.57 20.33
C VAL A 365 13.36 3.22 21.63
N ASN A 366 13.75 4.47 21.85
CA ASN A 366 13.28 5.24 22.99
C ASN A 366 11.74 5.27 23.01
N GLU A 367 11.15 5.19 24.20
CA GLU A 367 9.70 5.20 24.42
C GLU A 367 8.96 3.95 23.93
N ALA A 368 9.66 2.96 23.35
CA ALA A 368 9.02 1.71 22.96
C ALA A 368 8.61 0.91 24.21
N ASP A 369 7.33 0.56 24.26
CA ASP A 369 6.80 -0.32 25.29
C ASP A 369 6.96 -1.80 24.92
N TYR A 370 6.78 -2.12 23.62
CA TYR A 370 6.98 -3.46 23.10
C TYR A 370 7.36 -3.45 21.63
N TYR A 371 7.83 -4.60 21.17
CA TYR A 371 8.16 -4.85 19.76
C TYR A 371 7.36 -6.03 19.24
N THR A 372 7.12 -6.03 17.92
CA THR A 372 6.64 -7.21 17.20
C THR A 372 7.66 -7.61 16.16
N VAL A 373 7.81 -8.91 15.95
CA VAL A 373 8.62 -9.46 14.87
C VAL A 373 7.70 -10.12 13.85
N ARG A 374 7.93 -9.86 12.58
CA ARG A 374 7.10 -10.37 11.50
C ARG A 374 7.98 -11.06 10.47
N ALA A 375 7.49 -12.18 9.95
CA ALA A 375 8.08 -12.87 8.81
C ALA A 375 7.29 -12.56 7.54
N VAL A 376 7.97 -12.46 6.41
CA VAL A 376 7.35 -12.17 5.11
C VAL A 376 7.46 -13.37 4.20
N ALA A 377 6.34 -13.87 3.70
CA ALA A 377 6.30 -14.79 2.57
C ALA A 377 6.24 -13.98 1.28
N ILE A 378 7.08 -14.31 0.33
CA ILE A 378 7.13 -13.68 -0.99
C ILE A 378 6.79 -14.76 -2.01
N ASP A 379 5.74 -14.51 -2.80
CA ASP A 379 5.30 -15.39 -3.88
C ASP A 379 4.93 -14.54 -5.10
N ASP A 380 5.48 -14.86 -6.26
CA ASP A 380 5.23 -14.30 -7.63
C ASP A 380 4.58 -12.88 -7.66
N GLY A 381 5.24 -11.92 -6.98
CA GLY A 381 4.80 -10.51 -6.97
C GLY A 381 3.80 -10.14 -5.88
N SER A 382 3.40 -11.08 -5.04
CA SER A 382 2.64 -10.84 -3.81
C SER A 382 3.49 -11.09 -2.57
N SER A 383 3.16 -10.42 -1.48
CA SER A 383 3.80 -10.70 -0.19
C SER A 383 2.75 -10.74 0.92
N MET A 384 2.88 -11.72 1.78
CA MET A 384 2.08 -11.83 3.00
C MET A 384 2.99 -11.71 4.21
N THR A 385 2.59 -10.90 5.17
CA THR A 385 3.36 -10.66 6.38
C THR A 385 2.59 -11.11 7.60
N VAL A 386 3.19 -11.96 8.42
CA VAL A 386 2.60 -12.52 9.64
C VAL A 386 3.47 -12.21 10.85
N SER A 387 2.85 -11.78 11.96
CA SER A 387 3.54 -11.68 13.24
C SER A 387 3.90 -13.07 13.76
N ILE A 388 5.18 -13.23 14.15
CA ILE A 388 5.67 -14.48 14.71
C ILE A 388 5.82 -14.37 16.24
N ARG A 389 5.64 -15.48 16.94
CA ARG A 389 5.82 -15.56 18.38
C ARG A 389 7.23 -16.00 18.73
N ASP A 390 7.78 -15.48 19.84
CA ASP A 390 9.04 -15.95 20.38
C ASP A 390 8.94 -17.39 20.93
N GLU A 391 10.04 -17.95 21.37
CA GLU A 391 10.08 -19.29 21.96
C GLU A 391 9.22 -19.49 23.22
N ASN A 392 8.75 -18.38 23.84
CA ASN A 392 7.84 -18.36 24.98
C ASN A 392 6.39 -18.09 24.56
N GLY A 393 6.05 -18.12 23.29
CA GLY A 393 4.71 -17.90 22.74
C GLY A 393 4.28 -16.43 22.68
N LYS A 394 5.18 -15.46 22.90
CA LYS A 394 4.84 -14.03 22.93
C LYS A 394 5.02 -13.36 21.57
N ASN A 395 4.02 -12.62 21.13
CA ASN A 395 4.08 -11.76 19.95
C ASN A 395 4.38 -10.28 20.30
N LYS A 396 4.16 -9.86 21.56
CA LYS A 396 4.59 -8.56 22.11
C LYS A 396 5.83 -8.77 22.95
N ILE A 397 6.97 -8.37 22.44
CA ILE A 397 8.30 -8.67 22.98
C ILE A 397 8.81 -7.45 23.72
N LYS A 398 9.31 -7.66 24.93
CA LYS A 398 10.04 -6.65 25.71
C LYS A 398 11.53 -6.79 25.48
N GLY A 399 12.24 -5.65 25.45
CA GLY A 399 13.68 -5.61 25.17
C GLY A 399 14.01 -5.66 23.68
N ASN A 400 15.27 -5.88 23.34
CA ASN A 400 15.82 -5.68 22.00
C ASN A 400 16.29 -6.97 21.31
N LYS A 401 15.82 -8.14 21.78
CA LYS A 401 16.09 -9.43 21.15
C LYS A 401 15.02 -10.46 21.51
N ALA A 402 14.86 -11.44 20.63
CA ALA A 402 14.03 -12.61 20.86
C ALA A 402 14.56 -13.81 20.07
N VAL A 403 14.25 -15.01 20.57
CA VAL A 403 14.54 -16.28 19.91
C VAL A 403 13.27 -16.86 19.36
N PHE A 404 13.31 -17.34 18.13
CA PHE A 404 12.17 -17.90 17.41
C PHE A 404 12.45 -19.35 17.02
N ASN A 405 11.41 -20.18 17.05
CA ASN A 405 11.48 -21.55 16.59
C ASN A 405 11.06 -21.62 15.10
N ILE A 406 11.86 -22.29 14.27
CA ILE A 406 11.57 -22.49 12.84
C ILE A 406 10.25 -23.26 12.62
N GLU A 407 9.91 -24.19 13.51
CA GLU A 407 8.64 -24.93 13.42
C GLU A 407 7.40 -24.00 13.46
N MET A 408 7.51 -22.83 14.10
CA MET A 408 6.44 -21.84 14.08
C MET A 408 6.22 -21.25 12.69
N LEU A 409 7.28 -21.05 11.92
CA LEU A 409 7.18 -20.56 10.54
C LEU A 409 6.50 -21.59 9.65
N LYS A 410 6.76 -22.89 9.85
CA LYS A 410 6.08 -23.99 9.13
C LYS A 410 4.58 -24.05 9.41
N ASN A 411 4.15 -23.62 10.60
CA ASN A 411 2.76 -23.62 11.01
C ASN A 411 2.08 -22.26 10.89
N SER A 412 2.82 -21.20 10.57
CA SER A 412 2.24 -19.87 10.35
C SER A 412 1.34 -19.86 9.11
N PRO A 413 0.16 -19.23 9.15
CA PRO A 413 -0.68 -19.07 7.97
C PRO A 413 0.05 -18.23 6.94
N THR A 414 0.23 -18.78 5.75
CA THR A 414 0.62 -18.04 4.55
C THR A 414 -0.59 -17.85 3.67
N GLY A 415 -0.59 -16.87 2.81
CA GLY A 415 -1.64 -16.70 1.82
C GLY A 415 -1.83 -18.02 1.05
N TYR A 416 -3.08 -18.40 0.81
CA TYR A 416 -3.36 -19.56 -0.01
C TYR A 416 -4.26 -19.18 -1.18
N SER A 417 -4.02 -19.82 -2.30
CA SER A 417 -4.92 -19.82 -3.45
C SER A 417 -5.48 -21.22 -3.62
N ILE A 418 -6.71 -21.27 -4.10
CA ILE A 418 -7.39 -22.52 -4.46
C ILE A 418 -7.66 -22.41 -5.96
N ASP A 419 -7.28 -23.43 -6.73
CA ASP A 419 -7.59 -23.51 -8.14
C ASP A 419 -9.02 -24.06 -8.39
N ASP A 420 -9.42 -24.15 -9.66
CA ASP A 420 -10.76 -24.60 -10.05
C ASP A 420 -11.05 -26.07 -9.64
N ASP A 421 -10.01 -26.87 -9.37
CA ASP A 421 -10.10 -28.26 -8.92
C ASP A 421 -10.11 -28.38 -7.39
N GLU A 422 -10.24 -27.27 -6.66
CA GLU A 422 -10.18 -27.18 -5.20
C GLU A 422 -8.81 -27.61 -4.62
N ILE A 423 -7.74 -27.45 -5.38
CA ILE A 423 -6.38 -27.77 -4.94
C ILE A 423 -5.69 -26.50 -4.44
N VAL A 424 -5.16 -26.55 -3.22
CA VAL A 424 -4.42 -25.45 -2.63
C VAL A 424 -2.98 -25.39 -3.15
N ASN A 425 -2.38 -24.21 -3.11
CA ASN A 425 -0.96 -24.06 -3.39
C ASN A 425 -0.08 -24.68 -2.28
N PRO A 426 1.17 -25.10 -2.59
CA PRO A 426 2.06 -25.73 -1.62
C PRO A 426 2.31 -24.90 -0.36
N GLU A 427 2.35 -23.58 -0.48
CA GLU A 427 2.60 -22.62 0.60
C GLU A 427 1.50 -22.72 1.69
N ALA A 428 0.27 -23.04 1.31
CA ALA A 428 -0.80 -23.29 2.26
C ALA A 428 -0.48 -24.43 3.23
N ILE A 429 0.24 -25.45 2.79
CA ILE A 429 0.60 -26.62 3.57
C ILE A 429 1.95 -26.45 4.26
N MET A 430 2.94 -25.92 3.55
CA MET A 430 4.32 -25.84 4.02
C MET A 430 4.61 -24.59 4.88
N GLY A 431 3.71 -23.60 4.87
CA GLY A 431 3.94 -22.35 5.57
C GLY A 431 5.04 -21.53 4.90
N TYR A 432 5.83 -20.80 5.73
CA TYR A 432 6.91 -19.94 5.25
C TYR A 432 8.16 -20.70 4.75
N ILE A 433 8.20 -22.02 4.94
CA ILE A 433 9.36 -22.81 4.61
C ILE A 433 9.04 -23.71 3.44
N HIS A 434 9.52 -23.33 2.29
CA HIS A 434 9.55 -24.24 1.18
C HIS A 434 10.88 -24.02 0.43
N GLY A 435 11.77 -25.00 0.49
CA GLY A 435 13.06 -24.95 -0.21
C GLY A 435 14.04 -23.91 0.36
N GLU A 436 14.87 -23.36 -0.51
CA GLU A 436 15.89 -22.35 -0.17
C GLU A 436 15.32 -20.91 -0.17
N THR A 437 14.06 -20.72 0.22
CA THR A 437 13.38 -19.45 0.17
C THR A 437 13.93 -18.46 1.18
N MET A 438 14.17 -17.25 0.75
CA MET A 438 14.51 -16.13 1.62
C MET A 438 13.26 -15.68 2.41
N ILE A 439 13.39 -15.59 3.74
CA ILE A 439 12.35 -15.12 4.64
C ILE A 439 12.78 -13.78 5.24
N PRO A 440 12.30 -12.65 4.73
CA PRO A 440 12.55 -11.34 5.32
C PRO A 440 11.94 -11.23 6.73
N ILE A 441 12.68 -10.57 7.62
CA ILE A 441 12.29 -10.34 9.01
C ILE A 441 12.08 -8.84 9.23
N ILE A 442 10.90 -8.49 9.72
CA ILE A 442 10.52 -7.12 10.03
C ILE A 442 10.35 -6.98 11.53
N VAL A 443 10.93 -5.92 12.10
CA VAL A 443 10.75 -5.56 13.49
C VAL A 443 10.05 -4.20 13.57
N ASN A 444 8.98 -4.11 14.33
CA ASN A 444 8.26 -2.88 14.60
C ASN A 444 8.24 -2.57 16.08
N ALA A 445 8.50 -1.31 16.45
CA ALA A 445 8.46 -0.79 17.81
C ALA A 445 7.15 -0.03 18.05
N TYR A 446 6.54 -0.21 19.22
CA TYR A 446 5.27 0.41 19.60
C TYR A 446 5.34 1.04 20.97
N ASP A 447 4.59 2.14 21.15
CA ASP A 447 4.32 2.74 22.46
C ASP A 447 3.28 1.93 23.26
N LYS A 448 3.01 2.35 24.50
CA LYS A 448 2.00 1.74 25.38
C LYS A 448 0.57 1.81 24.82
N ASN A 449 0.29 2.75 23.91
CA ASN A 449 -1.02 2.94 23.30
C ASN A 449 -1.16 2.13 21.98
N GLY A 450 -0.11 1.40 21.58
CA GLY A 450 -0.08 0.64 20.33
C GLY A 450 0.20 1.48 19.09
N ASN A 451 0.69 2.72 19.22
CA ASN A 451 1.16 3.50 18.09
C ASN A 451 2.55 3.02 17.69
N MET A 452 2.77 2.86 16.39
CA MET A 452 4.06 2.45 15.86
C MET A 452 5.05 3.62 15.90
N LEU A 453 6.18 3.43 16.60
CA LEU A 453 7.24 4.42 16.73
C LEU A 453 8.32 4.28 15.68
N ARG A 454 8.61 3.04 15.25
CA ARG A 454 9.63 2.70 14.25
C ARG A 454 9.29 1.38 13.58
N SER A 455 9.78 1.23 12.35
CA SER A 455 9.82 -0.04 11.62
C SER A 455 11.24 -0.29 11.10
N SER A 456 11.64 -1.53 10.96
CA SER A 456 12.94 -1.90 10.40
C SER A 456 12.97 -1.91 8.86
N VAL A 457 11.81 -1.77 8.21
CA VAL A 457 11.70 -1.88 6.76
C VAL A 457 11.32 -0.54 6.15
N PRO A 458 12.10 -0.06 5.16
CA PRO A 458 11.71 1.09 4.37
C PRO A 458 10.45 0.80 3.54
N MET A 459 9.64 1.82 3.32
CA MET A 459 8.46 1.73 2.47
C MET A 459 8.78 1.28 1.02
N THR A 460 9.97 1.63 0.54
CA THR A 460 10.44 1.32 -0.82
C THR A 460 11.13 -0.04 -0.94
N SER A 461 11.19 -0.82 0.14
CA SER A 461 11.88 -2.10 0.13
C SER A 461 11.11 -3.14 -0.65
N ARG A 462 11.78 -3.77 -1.60
CA ARG A 462 11.34 -5.03 -2.24
C ARG A 462 11.79 -6.25 -1.47
N TYR A 463 12.12 -6.08 -0.19
CA TYR A 463 12.77 -7.08 0.65
C TYR A 463 14.17 -7.51 0.16
N GLU A 464 14.72 -6.89 -0.88
CA GLU A 464 16.12 -7.01 -1.25
C GLU A 464 16.98 -6.26 -0.22
N ASN A 465 18.06 -6.90 0.25
CA ASN A 465 18.97 -6.36 1.27
C ASN A 465 18.34 -6.04 2.63
N VAL A 466 17.13 -6.54 2.93
CA VAL A 466 16.56 -6.47 4.27
C VAL A 466 17.07 -7.64 5.14
N PRO A 467 17.05 -7.50 6.47
CA PRO A 467 17.30 -8.61 7.39
C PRO A 467 16.45 -9.81 7.02
N SER A 468 17.06 -10.93 6.75
CA SER A 468 16.37 -12.13 6.28
C SER A 468 17.12 -13.40 6.64
N ILE A 469 16.40 -14.49 6.74
CA ILE A 469 16.96 -15.81 6.99
C ILE A 469 16.75 -16.72 5.78
N LYS A 470 17.69 -17.64 5.60
CA LYS A 470 17.56 -18.82 4.74
C LYS A 470 17.76 -20.05 5.60
N ILE A 471 16.82 -20.97 5.55
CA ILE A 471 16.90 -22.19 6.34
C ILE A 471 17.73 -23.21 5.57
N VAL A 472 18.79 -23.70 6.23
CA VAL A 472 19.67 -24.72 5.66
C VAL A 472 19.03 -26.08 5.84
N GLY A 473 18.69 -26.75 4.75
CA GLY A 473 18.12 -28.10 4.75
C GLY A 473 17.59 -28.48 3.38
N LYS A 474 17.73 -29.74 3.03
CA LYS A 474 17.09 -30.28 1.82
C LYS A 474 15.67 -30.64 2.15
N LEU A 475 14.74 -30.33 1.24
CA LEU A 475 13.37 -30.81 1.33
C LEU A 475 13.36 -32.35 1.50
N THR A 476 12.58 -32.82 2.45
CA THR A 476 12.30 -34.25 2.63
C THR A 476 11.56 -34.81 1.41
N VAL A 477 11.42 -36.12 1.33
CA VAL A 477 10.66 -36.74 0.24
C VAL A 477 9.20 -36.26 0.25
N GLY A 478 8.59 -36.20 1.43
CA GLY A 478 7.20 -35.72 1.57
C GLY A 478 7.04 -34.26 1.19
N GLU A 479 7.97 -33.38 1.62
CA GLU A 479 7.97 -31.96 1.26
C GLU A 479 8.12 -31.75 -0.25
N LYS A 480 8.96 -32.53 -0.93
CA LYS A 480 9.08 -32.49 -2.41
C LYS A 480 7.78 -32.88 -3.10
N LEU A 481 7.08 -33.89 -2.58
CA LEU A 481 5.77 -34.29 -3.12
C LEU A 481 4.76 -33.15 -2.95
N ILE A 482 4.78 -32.44 -1.82
CA ILE A 482 3.89 -31.28 -1.60
C ILE A 482 4.22 -30.15 -2.59
N VAL A 483 5.52 -29.77 -2.74
CA VAL A 483 5.96 -28.72 -3.69
C VAL A 483 5.53 -29.04 -5.13
N ASN A 484 5.59 -30.32 -5.50
CA ASN A 484 5.14 -30.78 -6.83
C ASN A 484 3.62 -30.95 -6.96
N LYS A 485 2.84 -30.57 -5.93
CA LYS A 485 1.39 -30.77 -5.85
C LYS A 485 0.95 -32.25 -5.96
N GLU A 486 1.83 -33.18 -5.62
CA GLU A 486 1.55 -34.62 -5.57
C GLU A 486 0.97 -35.01 -4.19
N TYR A 487 -0.10 -34.33 -3.76
CA TYR A 487 -0.60 -34.38 -2.36
C TYR A 487 -1.07 -35.77 -1.94
N GLU A 488 -1.74 -36.52 -2.81
CA GLU A 488 -2.16 -37.90 -2.49
C GLU A 488 -0.96 -38.80 -2.19
N LYS A 489 0.13 -38.65 -2.98
CA LYS A 489 1.38 -39.38 -2.69
C LYS A 489 2.05 -38.91 -1.41
N ALA A 490 1.96 -37.58 -1.12
CA ALA A 490 2.49 -37.04 0.13
C ALA A 490 1.73 -37.60 1.34
N VAL A 491 0.40 -37.70 1.28
CA VAL A 491 -0.42 -38.32 2.31
C VAL A 491 0.03 -39.77 2.52
N GLY A 492 0.09 -40.58 1.45
CA GLY A 492 0.55 -41.98 1.54
C GLY A 492 1.97 -42.13 2.11
N TYR A 493 2.88 -41.22 1.74
CA TYR A 493 4.22 -41.19 2.30
C TYR A 493 4.23 -40.94 3.82
N TYR A 494 3.51 -39.92 4.28
CA TYR A 494 3.47 -39.58 5.70
C TYR A 494 2.67 -40.62 6.52
N GLU A 495 1.60 -41.19 5.97
CA GLU A 495 0.88 -42.31 6.62
C GLU A 495 1.82 -43.54 6.80
N ASN A 496 2.65 -43.86 5.81
CA ASN A 496 3.65 -44.93 5.93
C ASN A 496 4.71 -44.65 7.00
N LEU A 497 5.16 -43.40 7.13
CA LEU A 497 6.05 -43.02 8.24
C LEU A 497 5.40 -43.25 9.61
N LEU A 498 4.09 -43.03 9.74
CA LEU A 498 3.38 -43.29 10.99
C LEU A 498 3.19 -44.77 11.30
N LEU A 499 3.29 -45.68 10.30
CA LEU A 499 3.33 -47.11 10.54
C LEU A 499 4.69 -47.53 11.18
N GLU A 500 5.76 -46.85 10.85
CA GLU A 500 7.09 -47.11 11.42
C GLU A 500 7.27 -46.42 12.78
N ASP A 501 6.84 -45.17 12.88
CA ASP A 501 6.88 -44.32 14.08
C ASP A 501 5.57 -43.54 14.24
N LYS A 502 4.66 -44.02 15.05
CA LYS A 502 3.33 -43.44 15.30
C LYS A 502 3.36 -42.05 15.94
N ASP A 503 4.50 -41.64 16.51
CA ASP A 503 4.73 -40.36 17.19
C ASP A 503 5.60 -39.43 16.36
N ASN A 504 5.80 -39.71 15.07
CA ASN A 504 6.52 -38.86 14.14
C ASN A 504 5.84 -37.50 13.96
N ILE A 505 6.40 -36.49 14.62
CA ILE A 505 5.83 -35.13 14.67
C ILE A 505 5.75 -34.49 13.28
N GLU A 506 6.76 -34.71 12.42
CA GLU A 506 6.75 -34.16 11.05
C GLU A 506 5.57 -34.73 10.25
N ALA A 507 5.42 -36.05 10.24
CA ALA A 507 4.34 -36.72 9.52
C ALA A 507 2.98 -36.28 10.04
N LEU A 508 2.76 -36.24 11.36
CA LEU A 508 1.53 -35.77 11.97
C LEU A 508 1.23 -34.30 11.61
N SER A 509 2.26 -33.43 11.63
CA SER A 509 2.08 -32.00 11.30
C SER A 509 1.68 -31.79 9.84
N TYR A 510 2.32 -32.49 8.88
CA TYR A 510 1.91 -32.36 7.48
C TYR A 510 0.56 -33.02 7.18
N LEU A 511 0.27 -34.17 7.78
CA LEU A 511 -1.04 -34.81 7.64
C LEU A 511 -2.16 -33.95 8.20
N SER A 512 -1.97 -33.27 9.34
CA SER A 512 -3.00 -32.37 9.86
C SER A 512 -3.37 -31.26 8.86
N LYS A 513 -2.39 -30.72 8.14
CA LYS A 513 -2.58 -29.70 7.11
C LYS A 513 -3.15 -30.26 5.82
N LEU A 514 -2.63 -31.39 5.34
CA LEU A 514 -3.15 -32.05 4.15
C LEU A 514 -4.60 -32.44 4.29
N TYR A 515 -5.01 -33.00 5.44
CA TYR A 515 -6.39 -33.38 5.69
C TYR A 515 -7.34 -32.19 5.84
N ILE A 516 -6.90 -31.07 6.47
CA ILE A 516 -7.78 -29.91 6.64
C ILE A 516 -8.00 -29.13 5.33
N PHE A 517 -7.01 -29.08 4.45
CA PHE A 517 -7.15 -28.46 3.14
C PHE A 517 -7.78 -29.39 2.12
N GLY A 518 -7.46 -30.67 2.18
CA GLY A 518 -7.74 -31.65 1.12
C GLY A 518 -6.77 -31.47 -0.07
N TRP A 519 -6.89 -32.37 -1.02
CA TRP A 519 -6.09 -32.39 -2.26
C TRP A 519 -6.94 -32.58 -3.50
N GLY A 520 -8.17 -32.04 -3.47
CA GLY A 520 -9.19 -32.10 -4.48
C GLY A 520 -10.57 -32.28 -3.87
N LYS A 521 -11.59 -32.20 -4.69
CA LYS A 521 -12.97 -32.23 -4.25
C LYS A 521 -13.30 -33.46 -3.39
N GLY A 522 -13.79 -33.21 -2.18
CA GLY A 522 -14.24 -34.27 -1.26
C GLY A 522 -13.11 -35.02 -0.53
N THR A 523 -11.87 -34.57 -0.62
CA THR A 523 -10.73 -35.22 0.08
C THR A 523 -10.44 -34.61 1.46
N LYS A 524 -11.09 -33.49 1.82
CA LYS A 524 -10.98 -32.87 3.15
C LYS A 524 -11.52 -33.83 4.24
N ASP A 525 -10.72 -34.02 5.29
CA ASP A 525 -11.06 -34.84 6.44
C ASP A 525 -10.76 -34.13 7.76
N VAL A 526 -11.77 -33.43 8.28
CA VAL A 526 -11.64 -32.60 9.49
C VAL A 526 -11.27 -33.43 10.72
N HIS A 527 -11.82 -34.66 10.86
CA HIS A 527 -11.54 -35.55 12.01
C HIS A 527 -10.07 -35.97 12.03
N LYS A 528 -9.53 -36.43 10.89
CA LYS A 528 -8.13 -36.81 10.80
C LYS A 528 -7.20 -35.61 11.02
N ALA A 529 -7.58 -34.44 10.51
CA ALA A 529 -6.82 -33.20 10.73
C ALA A 529 -6.73 -32.84 12.22
N ILE A 530 -7.85 -32.93 12.95
CA ILE A 530 -7.92 -32.70 14.40
C ILE A 530 -7.08 -33.73 15.14
N ASP A 531 -7.23 -35.01 14.85
CA ASP A 531 -6.48 -36.09 15.50
C ASP A 531 -4.99 -35.92 15.37
N CYS A 532 -4.50 -35.62 14.14
CA CYS A 532 -3.10 -35.39 13.90
C CYS A 532 -2.59 -34.11 14.61
N GLY A 533 -3.35 -33.00 14.53
CA GLY A 533 -2.99 -31.76 15.19
C GLY A 533 -2.93 -31.88 16.72
N THR A 534 -3.89 -32.58 17.31
CA THR A 534 -3.92 -32.82 18.76
C THR A 534 -2.75 -33.70 19.22
N LYS A 535 -2.35 -34.72 18.44
CA LYS A 535 -1.16 -35.51 18.73
C LYS A 535 0.11 -34.69 18.67
N VAL A 536 0.25 -33.82 17.65
CA VAL A 536 1.41 -32.90 17.57
C VAL A 536 1.47 -32.02 18.81
N TYR A 537 0.33 -31.43 19.22
CA TYR A 537 0.29 -30.60 20.43
C TYR A 537 0.70 -31.39 21.67
N ASN A 538 0.17 -32.58 21.87
CA ASN A 538 0.50 -33.43 23.03
C ASN A 538 1.99 -33.84 23.09
N LEU A 539 2.63 -34.01 21.94
CA LEU A 539 4.05 -34.38 21.84
C LEU A 539 5.00 -33.20 21.95
N SER A 540 4.62 -32.03 21.43
CA SER A 540 5.51 -30.86 21.29
C SER A 540 5.15 -29.68 22.18
N GLY A 541 3.93 -29.61 22.71
CA GLY A 541 3.38 -28.42 23.38
C GLY A 541 3.03 -27.26 22.43
N ASN A 542 3.19 -27.43 21.12
CA ASN A 542 2.96 -26.38 20.14
C ASN A 542 1.49 -26.30 19.73
N ALA A 543 0.77 -25.32 20.28
CA ALA A 543 -0.66 -25.09 19.98
C ALA A 543 -0.90 -24.41 18.62
N ASP A 544 0.11 -23.88 17.93
CA ASP A 544 -0.07 -23.27 16.60
C ASP A 544 -0.60 -24.27 15.57
N VAL A 545 -0.29 -25.55 15.72
CA VAL A 545 -0.83 -26.60 14.83
C VAL A 545 -2.34 -26.72 14.98
N ILE A 546 -2.88 -26.67 16.20
CA ILE A 546 -4.32 -26.67 16.46
C ILE A 546 -4.96 -25.39 15.90
N LEU A 547 -4.38 -24.23 16.19
CA LEU A 547 -4.85 -22.97 15.65
C LEU A 547 -4.86 -22.95 14.11
N ARG A 548 -3.88 -23.59 13.48
CA ARG A 548 -3.83 -23.76 12.03
C ARG A 548 -4.99 -24.57 11.50
N VAL A 549 -5.32 -25.67 12.14
CA VAL A 549 -6.48 -26.52 11.78
C VAL A 549 -7.79 -25.75 11.97
N LEU A 550 -7.97 -25.11 13.13
CA LEU A 550 -9.18 -24.33 13.44
C LEU A 550 -9.38 -23.17 12.44
N GLY A 551 -8.32 -22.49 12.05
CA GLY A 551 -8.39 -21.35 11.11
C GLY A 551 -8.78 -21.73 9.67
N GLN A 552 -8.77 -23.01 9.32
CA GLN A 552 -9.20 -23.51 8.00
C GLN A 552 -10.60 -24.14 8.00
N MET A 553 -11.29 -24.07 9.14
CA MET A 553 -12.65 -24.59 9.27
C MET A 553 -13.67 -23.55 8.81
N ASN A 554 -14.69 -24.02 8.12
CA ASN A 554 -15.87 -23.22 7.78
C ASN A 554 -17.00 -23.42 8.81
N SER A 555 -18.10 -22.71 8.65
CA SER A 555 -19.24 -22.78 9.57
C SER A 555 -19.88 -24.18 9.66
N ASN A 556 -19.81 -25.00 8.60
CA ASN A 556 -20.31 -26.37 8.64
C ASN A 556 -19.36 -27.26 9.46
N ASP A 557 -18.05 -27.14 9.21
CA ASP A 557 -17.04 -27.87 9.96
C ASP A 557 -17.20 -27.63 11.47
N TYR A 558 -17.43 -26.38 11.87
CA TYR A 558 -17.68 -26.01 13.27
C TYR A 558 -18.95 -26.63 13.84
N ARG A 559 -20.05 -26.68 13.08
CA ARG A 559 -21.29 -27.24 13.52
C ARG A 559 -21.23 -28.77 13.66
N ASP A 560 -20.64 -29.42 12.66
CA ASP A 560 -20.59 -30.87 12.57
C ASP A 560 -19.64 -31.49 13.61
N ASN A 561 -18.63 -30.72 14.06
CA ASN A 561 -17.58 -31.18 14.98
C ASN A 561 -17.59 -30.39 16.33
N LYS A 562 -18.73 -29.82 16.73
CA LYS A 562 -18.86 -28.87 17.83
C LYS A 562 -18.23 -29.32 19.16
N GLU A 563 -18.40 -30.57 19.58
CA GLU A 563 -17.91 -31.02 20.86
C GLU A 563 -16.38 -31.13 20.91
N ILE A 564 -15.79 -31.77 19.89
CA ILE A 564 -14.34 -31.93 19.82
C ILE A 564 -13.63 -30.58 19.63
N ILE A 565 -14.23 -29.66 18.87
CA ILE A 565 -13.65 -28.30 18.67
C ILE A 565 -13.70 -27.50 19.98
N LYS A 566 -14.74 -27.64 20.78
CA LYS A 566 -14.79 -27.04 22.11
C LYS A 566 -13.63 -27.51 22.98
N GLU A 567 -13.40 -28.84 23.03
CA GLU A 567 -12.27 -29.41 23.76
C GLU A 567 -10.91 -28.86 23.27
N LEU A 568 -10.77 -28.65 21.94
CA LEU A 568 -9.55 -28.03 21.39
C LEU A 568 -9.33 -26.62 21.92
N PHE A 569 -10.36 -25.77 22.00
CA PHE A 569 -10.22 -24.43 22.56
C PHE A 569 -9.87 -24.47 24.06
N ASP A 570 -10.37 -25.45 24.79
CA ASP A 570 -10.14 -25.59 26.23
C ASP A 570 -8.67 -25.97 26.54
N ILE A 571 -8.02 -26.77 25.71
CA ILE A 571 -6.63 -27.21 25.89
C ILE A 571 -5.59 -26.18 25.44
N ILE A 572 -5.96 -25.16 24.63
CA ILE A 572 -5.03 -24.13 24.17
C ILE A 572 -4.59 -23.26 25.35
N PRO A 573 -3.28 -23.18 25.67
CA PRO A 573 -2.76 -22.39 26.79
C PRO A 573 -2.99 -20.89 26.63
N ASN A 574 -3.00 -20.14 27.73
CA ASN A 574 -3.27 -18.71 27.75
C ASN A 574 -2.27 -17.89 26.91
N GLU A 575 -1.02 -18.30 26.85
CA GLU A 575 0.04 -17.65 26.03
C GLU A 575 -0.21 -17.73 24.51
N TYR A 576 -1.05 -18.69 24.07
CA TYR A 576 -1.49 -18.82 22.67
C TYR A 576 -2.83 -18.15 22.38
N ARG A 577 -3.50 -17.57 23.41
CA ARG A 577 -4.80 -16.91 23.26
C ARG A 577 -4.65 -15.47 22.80
N ASP A 578 -4.22 -15.32 21.57
CA ASP A 578 -4.10 -14.03 20.87
C ASP A 578 -5.33 -13.71 20.00
N ILE A 579 -5.21 -12.73 19.15
CA ILE A 579 -6.23 -12.29 18.20
C ILE A 579 -6.80 -13.46 17.36
N TYR A 580 -5.97 -14.39 16.91
CA TYR A 580 -6.39 -15.53 16.08
C TYR A 580 -7.21 -16.53 16.88
N PHE A 581 -6.82 -16.81 18.13
CA PHE A 581 -7.59 -17.66 19.03
C PHE A 581 -9.01 -17.12 19.23
N TYR A 582 -9.14 -15.82 19.56
CA TYR A 582 -10.44 -15.19 19.76
C TYR A 582 -11.24 -15.09 18.46
N TRP A 583 -10.57 -14.86 17.34
CA TRP A 583 -11.21 -14.91 16.03
C TRP A 583 -11.85 -16.28 15.78
N TYR A 584 -11.08 -17.36 15.84
CA TYR A 584 -11.58 -18.71 15.53
C TYR A 584 -12.64 -19.19 16.52
N ARG A 585 -12.48 -18.90 17.81
CA ARG A 585 -13.48 -19.23 18.82
C ARG A 585 -14.77 -18.39 18.66
N GLY A 586 -14.66 -17.13 18.33
CA GLY A 586 -15.78 -16.26 17.97
C GLY A 586 -16.55 -16.79 16.75
N GLU A 587 -15.84 -17.19 15.69
CA GLU A 587 -16.43 -17.83 14.51
C GLU A 587 -17.12 -19.17 14.85
N TYR A 588 -16.52 -19.96 15.71
CA TYR A 588 -17.14 -21.18 16.23
C TYR A 588 -18.46 -20.88 16.95
N TYR A 589 -18.48 -19.96 17.91
CA TYR A 589 -19.71 -19.57 18.61
C TYR A 589 -20.76 -18.99 17.67
N ARG A 590 -20.32 -18.18 16.72
CA ARG A 590 -21.18 -17.61 15.69
C ARG A 590 -21.82 -18.71 14.82
N ALA A 591 -21.07 -19.70 14.38
CA ALA A 591 -21.58 -20.83 13.61
C ALA A 591 -22.64 -21.64 14.38
N LEU A 592 -22.47 -21.77 15.70
CA LEU A 592 -23.45 -22.44 16.57
C LEU A 592 -24.69 -21.56 16.87
N GLY A 593 -24.64 -20.23 16.59
CA GLY A 593 -25.70 -19.30 16.95
C GLY A 593 -25.59 -18.77 18.38
N GLU A 594 -24.49 -19.00 19.06
CA GLU A 594 -24.19 -18.51 20.40
C GLU A 594 -23.59 -17.09 20.32
N PHE A 595 -24.37 -16.16 19.74
CA PHE A 595 -23.87 -14.86 19.31
C PHE A 595 -23.32 -13.99 20.46
N GLU A 596 -23.86 -14.09 21.69
CA GLU A 596 -23.28 -13.31 22.81
C GLU A 596 -21.86 -13.77 23.13
N LYS A 597 -21.57 -15.07 23.09
CA LYS A 597 -20.21 -15.56 23.29
C LYS A 597 -19.29 -15.17 22.11
N ALA A 598 -19.83 -15.22 20.89
CA ALA A 598 -19.09 -14.75 19.72
C ALA A 598 -18.72 -13.26 19.86
N ARG A 599 -19.66 -12.42 20.33
CA ARG A 599 -19.41 -11.01 20.60
C ARG A 599 -18.30 -10.77 21.62
N GLU A 600 -18.32 -11.53 22.73
CA GLU A 600 -17.29 -11.44 23.76
C GLU A 600 -15.89 -11.68 23.16
N ASP A 601 -15.74 -12.69 22.31
CA ASP A 601 -14.49 -13.01 21.64
C ASP A 601 -14.11 -11.97 20.58
N PHE A 602 -15.06 -11.49 19.78
CA PHE A 602 -14.80 -10.48 18.75
C PHE A 602 -14.30 -9.15 19.30
N LEU A 603 -14.59 -8.83 20.57
CA LEU A 603 -14.01 -7.67 21.24
C LEU A 603 -12.48 -7.73 21.37
N PHE A 604 -11.88 -8.91 21.29
CA PHE A 604 -10.42 -9.11 21.37
C PHE A 604 -9.74 -9.19 19.98
N THR A 605 -10.46 -8.90 18.89
CA THR A 605 -9.96 -9.11 17.51
C THR A 605 -9.50 -7.84 16.81
N ASP A 606 -9.00 -6.84 17.53
CA ASP A 606 -8.45 -5.57 16.99
C ASP A 606 -9.34 -4.94 15.89
N ASN A 607 -10.65 -4.90 16.11
CA ASN A 607 -11.64 -4.31 15.21
C ASN A 607 -11.94 -5.07 13.90
N ILE A 608 -11.55 -6.33 13.76
CA ILE A 608 -11.86 -7.13 12.56
C ILE A 608 -13.37 -7.37 12.40
N PHE A 609 -14.07 -7.59 13.50
CA PHE A 609 -15.50 -7.95 13.53
C PHE A 609 -16.41 -6.85 14.07
N LEU A 610 -16.09 -5.58 13.80
CA LEU A 610 -16.88 -4.44 14.29
C LEU A 610 -18.35 -4.52 13.88
N SER A 611 -18.60 -4.86 12.62
CA SER A 611 -19.96 -5.00 12.09
C SER A 611 -20.72 -6.12 12.79
N ASP A 612 -20.08 -7.28 12.97
CA ASP A 612 -20.69 -8.43 13.67
C ASP A 612 -21.06 -8.07 15.11
N ILE A 613 -20.20 -7.34 15.83
CA ILE A 613 -20.49 -6.88 17.21
C ILE A 613 -21.77 -6.03 17.23
N ILE A 614 -21.90 -5.08 16.31
CA ILE A 614 -23.09 -4.23 16.20
C ILE A 614 -24.32 -5.05 15.80
N TYR A 615 -24.21 -5.90 14.79
CA TYR A 615 -25.32 -6.74 14.34
C TYR A 615 -25.82 -7.68 15.42
N ILE A 616 -24.93 -8.22 16.26
CA ILE A 616 -25.30 -9.03 17.43
C ILE A 616 -26.09 -8.19 18.43
N ASP A 617 -25.62 -6.98 18.75
CA ASP A 617 -26.32 -6.10 19.66
C ASP A 617 -27.72 -5.72 19.16
N LEU A 618 -27.84 -5.41 17.87
CA LEU A 618 -29.13 -5.12 17.22
C LEU A 618 -30.05 -6.34 17.19
N TYR A 619 -29.51 -7.52 16.91
CA TYR A 619 -30.29 -8.78 16.92
C TYR A 619 -30.94 -9.05 18.28
N TYR A 620 -30.24 -8.76 19.39
CA TYR A 620 -30.75 -8.91 20.73
C TYR A 620 -31.51 -7.68 21.26
N GLY A 621 -31.67 -6.62 20.45
CA GLY A 621 -32.34 -5.38 20.86
C GLY A 621 -31.57 -4.57 21.93
N LYS A 622 -30.24 -4.79 22.02
CA LYS A 622 -29.36 -4.11 22.98
C LYS A 622 -28.82 -2.80 22.40
N TYR A 623 -29.75 -1.89 22.07
CA TYR A 623 -29.45 -0.66 21.35
C TYR A 623 -28.46 0.26 22.07
N GLU A 624 -28.65 0.46 23.41
CA GLU A 624 -27.74 1.28 24.20
C GLU A 624 -26.31 0.73 24.17
N ARG A 625 -26.18 -0.62 24.29
CA ARG A 625 -24.86 -1.29 24.22
C ARG A 625 -24.18 -1.06 22.85
N ALA A 626 -24.92 -1.10 21.75
CA ALA A 626 -24.41 -0.81 20.41
C ALA A 626 -23.97 0.65 20.29
N ILE A 627 -24.79 1.60 20.78
CA ILE A 627 -24.48 3.03 20.75
C ILE A 627 -23.26 3.33 21.63
N ASP A 628 -23.19 2.79 22.84
CA ASP A 628 -22.06 2.97 23.73
C ASP A 628 -20.76 2.39 23.14
N PHE A 629 -20.86 1.22 22.50
CA PHE A 629 -19.72 0.63 21.80
C PHE A 629 -19.24 1.56 20.67
N LEU A 630 -20.16 2.09 19.87
CA LEU A 630 -19.84 3.05 18.83
C LEU A 630 -19.23 4.36 19.37
N ARG A 631 -19.75 4.92 20.48
CA ARG A 631 -19.30 6.20 21.04
C ARG A 631 -17.96 6.11 21.77
N ASN A 632 -17.78 5.07 22.57
CA ASN A 632 -16.68 4.96 23.53
C ASN A 632 -15.43 4.26 22.98
N ASN A 633 -15.56 3.49 21.93
CA ASN A 633 -14.43 2.86 21.26
C ASN A 633 -13.98 3.73 20.07
N ASN A 634 -12.68 3.78 19.84
CA ASN A 634 -12.11 4.40 18.65
C ASN A 634 -12.37 3.51 17.42
N VAL A 635 -13.66 3.17 17.23
CA VAL A 635 -14.15 2.29 16.18
C VAL A 635 -14.07 3.02 14.87
N LYS A 636 -13.29 2.47 13.95
CA LYS A 636 -13.17 2.96 12.59
C LYS A 636 -13.66 1.88 11.63
N PHE A 637 -14.84 2.07 11.10
CA PHE A 637 -15.31 1.23 10.01
C PHE A 637 -14.65 1.63 8.70
N TYR A 638 -14.37 0.67 7.83
CA TYR A 638 -13.85 0.96 6.48
C TYR A 638 -14.89 1.66 5.62
N TYR A 639 -16.16 1.31 5.78
CA TYR A 639 -17.20 1.71 4.85
C TYR A 639 -18.45 2.32 5.49
N MET A 640 -18.87 1.88 6.67
CA MET A 640 -20.06 2.37 7.36
C MET A 640 -19.84 3.74 8.01
N ASN A 641 -20.89 4.59 8.01
CA ASN A 641 -20.91 5.85 8.72
C ASN A 641 -21.38 5.67 10.17
N LYS A 642 -20.47 5.87 11.12
CA LYS A 642 -20.71 5.75 12.57
C LYS A 642 -21.88 6.66 13.04
N GLY A 643 -21.93 7.92 12.59
CA GLY A 643 -22.99 8.86 12.95
C GLY A 643 -24.35 8.43 12.45
N LYS A 644 -24.45 8.04 11.16
CA LYS A 644 -25.69 7.51 10.59
C LYS A 644 -26.10 6.21 11.26
N LEU A 645 -25.17 5.36 11.59
CA LEU A 645 -25.47 4.11 12.27
C LEU A 645 -26.07 4.38 13.66
N ILE A 646 -25.51 5.31 14.43
CA ILE A 646 -26.06 5.76 15.73
C ILE A 646 -27.45 6.34 15.53
N GLU A 647 -27.67 7.24 14.56
CA GLU A 647 -28.97 7.81 14.23
C GLU A 647 -30.01 6.73 13.93
N GLY A 648 -29.65 5.78 13.06
CA GLY A 648 -30.51 4.65 12.70
C GLY A 648 -30.89 3.79 13.93
N ILE A 649 -29.93 3.52 14.81
CA ILE A 649 -30.13 2.73 16.03
C ILE A 649 -31.01 3.48 17.04
N GLU A 650 -30.82 4.80 17.21
CA GLU A 650 -31.67 5.64 18.08
C GLU A 650 -33.12 5.71 17.58
N LEU A 651 -33.33 5.72 16.26
CA LEU A 651 -34.67 5.64 15.67
C LEU A 651 -35.27 4.25 15.84
N LEU A 652 -34.48 3.20 15.63
CA LEU A 652 -34.91 1.81 15.81
C LEU A 652 -35.28 1.49 17.26
N SER A 653 -34.58 2.06 18.23
CA SER A 653 -34.85 1.83 19.67
C SER A 653 -36.25 2.30 20.11
N LYS A 654 -36.90 3.16 19.32
CA LYS A 654 -38.26 3.66 19.57
C LYS A 654 -39.35 2.75 18.99
N LEU A 655 -38.95 1.79 18.14
CA LEU A 655 -39.89 0.86 17.51
C LEU A 655 -40.21 -0.30 18.43
N PRO A 656 -41.48 -0.69 18.58
CA PRO A 656 -41.86 -1.87 19.37
C PRO A 656 -41.20 -3.14 18.83
N GLN A 657 -40.80 -4.05 19.73
CA GLN A 657 -40.14 -5.31 19.33
C GLN A 657 -41.08 -6.30 18.63
N ASP A 658 -42.36 -6.13 18.75
CA ASP A 658 -43.41 -6.90 18.05
C ASP A 658 -43.83 -6.23 16.71
N ASP A 659 -43.22 -5.13 16.33
CA ASP A 659 -43.44 -4.52 15.01
C ASP A 659 -43.01 -5.47 13.90
N LYS A 660 -43.82 -5.53 12.84
CA LYS A 660 -43.60 -6.45 11.70
C LYS A 660 -42.29 -6.18 10.98
N GLU A 661 -41.94 -4.91 10.78
CA GLU A 661 -40.71 -4.55 10.08
C GLU A 661 -39.48 -4.82 10.94
N TYR A 662 -39.60 -4.64 12.27
CA TYR A 662 -38.56 -5.04 13.21
C TYR A 662 -38.30 -6.56 13.19
N ILE A 663 -39.37 -7.37 13.16
CA ILE A 663 -39.25 -8.83 13.09
C ILE A 663 -38.53 -9.24 11.79
N ILE A 664 -38.91 -8.68 10.65
CA ILE A 664 -38.27 -8.94 9.34
C ILE A 664 -36.77 -8.56 9.40
N PHE A 665 -36.46 -7.41 9.97
CA PHE A 665 -35.08 -6.92 10.11
C PHE A 665 -34.27 -7.83 11.02
N ARG A 666 -34.82 -8.27 12.16
CA ARG A 666 -34.16 -9.17 13.08
C ARG A 666 -33.88 -10.55 12.47
N GLU A 667 -34.83 -11.10 11.71
CA GLU A 667 -34.62 -12.35 10.97
C GLU A 667 -33.52 -12.18 9.90
N TYR A 668 -33.45 -11.04 9.26
CA TYR A 668 -32.39 -10.72 8.31
C TYR A 668 -31.02 -10.65 9.02
N LEU A 669 -30.90 -9.98 10.17
CA LEU A 669 -29.68 -9.95 10.97
C LEU A 669 -29.24 -11.36 11.38
N PHE A 670 -30.17 -12.24 11.74
CA PHE A 670 -29.86 -13.63 12.05
C PHE A 670 -29.20 -14.34 10.88
N ARG A 671 -29.72 -14.18 9.65
CA ARG A 671 -29.17 -14.80 8.45
C ARG A 671 -27.77 -14.24 8.11
N ILE A 672 -27.56 -12.92 8.24
CA ILE A 672 -26.25 -12.31 8.08
C ILE A 672 -25.25 -12.87 9.09
N LEU A 673 -25.62 -12.89 10.36
CA LEU A 673 -24.77 -13.42 11.43
C LEU A 673 -24.43 -14.90 11.23
N LYS A 674 -25.34 -15.69 10.68
CA LYS A 674 -25.09 -17.08 10.28
C LYS A 674 -24.26 -17.22 9.01
N ARG A 675 -24.05 -16.13 8.25
CA ARG A 675 -23.43 -16.12 6.91
C ARG A 675 -24.09 -17.12 5.96
N GLU A 676 -25.43 -17.17 5.95
CA GLU A 676 -26.18 -18.07 5.10
C GLU A 676 -26.12 -17.66 3.63
N GLY A 677 -25.84 -18.61 2.73
CA GLY A 677 -25.75 -18.42 1.30
C GLY A 677 -24.44 -17.79 0.80
N ASP A 678 -24.27 -17.84 -0.51
CA ASP A 678 -23.17 -17.17 -1.21
C ASP A 678 -23.41 -15.65 -1.34
N TYR A 679 -22.47 -14.95 -1.97
CA TYR A 679 -22.56 -13.49 -2.15
C TYR A 679 -23.84 -13.06 -2.89
N ASN A 680 -24.20 -13.75 -3.99
CA ASN A 680 -25.36 -13.40 -4.80
C ASN A 680 -26.66 -13.64 -4.03
N HIS A 681 -26.76 -14.77 -3.34
CA HIS A 681 -27.92 -15.10 -2.51
C HIS A 681 -28.12 -14.07 -1.39
N ARG A 682 -27.05 -13.69 -0.70
CA ARG A 682 -27.12 -12.67 0.36
C ARG A 682 -27.53 -11.29 -0.16
N LYS A 683 -27.06 -10.90 -1.35
CA LYS A 683 -27.47 -9.67 -2.02
C LYS A 683 -28.95 -9.68 -2.40
N GLU A 684 -29.44 -10.78 -2.97
CA GLU A 684 -30.88 -10.92 -3.30
C GLU A 684 -31.76 -10.88 -2.04
N ASP A 685 -31.32 -11.50 -0.95
CA ASP A 685 -32.02 -11.47 0.33
C ASP A 685 -32.04 -10.05 0.90
N PHE A 686 -30.92 -9.33 0.84
CA PHE A 686 -30.85 -7.92 1.19
C PHE A 686 -31.87 -7.09 0.41
N ASP A 687 -31.90 -7.21 -0.91
CA ASP A 687 -32.79 -6.41 -1.78
C ASP A 687 -34.27 -6.67 -1.45
N LYS A 688 -34.66 -7.92 -1.16
CA LYS A 688 -36.00 -8.29 -0.71
C LYS A 688 -36.37 -7.59 0.60
N VAL A 689 -35.49 -7.68 1.59
CA VAL A 689 -35.69 -7.05 2.90
C VAL A 689 -35.73 -5.53 2.76
N TYR A 690 -34.75 -4.95 2.09
CA TYR A 690 -34.66 -3.51 1.88
C TYR A 690 -35.92 -2.91 1.26
N ASN A 691 -36.51 -3.60 0.26
CA ASN A 691 -37.72 -3.15 -0.42
C ASN A 691 -39.00 -3.34 0.43
N SER A 692 -38.99 -4.28 1.38
CA SER A 692 -40.14 -4.53 2.26
C SER A 692 -40.24 -3.57 3.45
N ILE A 693 -39.13 -2.90 3.84
CA ILE A 693 -39.05 -1.99 4.98
C ILE A 693 -39.40 -0.57 4.58
N LYS A 694 -40.14 0.14 5.43
CA LYS A 694 -40.46 1.58 5.32
C LYS A 694 -39.92 2.37 6.50
N ASN A 695 -39.72 1.74 7.64
CA ASN A 695 -39.19 2.39 8.85
C ASN A 695 -37.84 3.06 8.57
N LEU A 696 -37.74 4.36 8.92
CA LEU A 696 -36.57 5.18 8.63
C LEU A 696 -35.31 4.68 9.35
N GLY A 697 -35.42 4.31 10.62
CA GLY A 697 -34.28 3.82 11.42
C GLY A 697 -33.68 2.55 10.83
N ILE A 698 -34.55 1.58 10.49
CA ILE A 698 -34.11 0.32 9.84
C ILE A 698 -33.52 0.62 8.45
N LYS A 699 -34.10 1.53 7.66
CA LYS A 699 -33.56 1.91 6.35
C LYS A 699 -32.16 2.52 6.44
N ILE A 700 -31.91 3.37 7.41
CA ILE A 700 -30.60 3.95 7.64
C ILE A 700 -29.57 2.84 7.95
N ILE A 701 -29.91 1.92 8.85
CA ILE A 701 -29.03 0.80 9.21
C ILE A 701 -28.78 -0.11 7.99
N LEU A 702 -29.83 -0.45 7.22
CA LEU A 702 -29.71 -1.26 6.02
C LEU A 702 -28.83 -0.58 4.96
N ASN A 703 -28.88 0.75 4.81
CA ASN A 703 -27.96 1.46 3.93
C ASN A 703 -26.49 1.31 4.36
N GLU A 704 -26.22 1.37 5.66
CA GLU A 704 -24.86 1.13 6.17
C GLU A 704 -24.43 -0.32 5.98
N ILE A 705 -25.32 -1.30 6.16
CA ILE A 705 -25.06 -2.71 5.85
C ILE A 705 -24.76 -2.92 4.36
N LYS A 706 -25.51 -2.24 3.48
CA LYS A 706 -25.28 -2.28 2.04
C LYS A 706 -23.87 -1.80 1.69
N ILE A 707 -23.45 -0.69 2.29
CA ILE A 707 -22.13 -0.10 2.10
C ILE A 707 -21.03 -1.04 2.61
N ASP A 708 -21.22 -1.62 3.79
CA ASP A 708 -20.28 -2.56 4.41
C ASP A 708 -20.02 -3.82 3.56
N ASN A 709 -21.06 -4.31 2.91
CA ASN A 709 -20.97 -5.51 2.07
C ASN A 709 -20.72 -5.22 0.58
N ASN A 710 -20.58 -3.95 0.20
CA ASN A 710 -20.35 -3.51 -1.17
C ASN A 710 -21.43 -4.01 -2.17
N TRP A 711 -22.71 -3.91 -1.78
CA TRP A 711 -23.88 -4.34 -2.59
C TRP A 711 -24.49 -3.23 -3.44
#